data_ae899fc3a596343a0d21d138376d5fd7
#
_entry.id   ae899fc3a596343a0d21d138376d5fd7
#
_cell.length_a   1.000
_cell.length_b   1.000
_cell.length_c   1.000
_cell.angle_alpha   90.00
_cell.angle_beta   90.00
_cell.angle_gamma   90.00
#
_symmetry.space_group_name_H-M   'P 1'
#
loop_
_entity.id
_entity.type
_entity.pdbx_description
1 polymer ?
#
loop_
_entity_poly.entity_id
_entity_poly.type
_entity_poly.pdbx_seq_one_letter_code
_entity_poly.pdbx_strand_id
1 'polypeptide(L)'
;MNKSKLINGGIAAIPLLFVLVYGGGYIAQLIRNYKEWEQNGGMLGSGTSPPLPDSAVSECIKSFFTFPYGLIGIGICIAGIGILVLLIMKMGAGEKTDIDRERNFEYSSKGTYGTSGFMSEKEMYEMFDVDSVKNNTGILLGLYNRKPIFLPKETFMNKNIAVFGASGSMKSRAYVRNYIFQAARRNESLVITDPKSEMYEDMAVYLENQGYEVKVFNLVSPQNSDSWNCIADINGDDLMAQTFTDVVIKNTAVGKGDEFWDSASVNLLKALVLYVSKEYKGENCNIGEAYKLISILSAQSLEEMFSKLNYTHPAYAPYNIFKQASDNVRSGIIIGLGARLQVFQNEMIRNITKYNEIDLVEAGKKKCAYFCITSDQDSTFDFLASLFFSFLFIRLVRFADNHGENGKLPVPVNFVLDEFPNIGAIPDFKKKISTTRSRGINISVIFQNLAQLQNRYPDGAWQEILGNCDTQLFLGCTDDVTAKLVSDRTGEVTVAVASKSKKLNSWRVSDYTPEYREARSLGKRKLLTPDEILRLPVNEALVIMRGQKVLKVEKYDYTNHPHSKMMIKKKASTHMPEWRKTLEDEYATECSKSISNRREEKPSTVMPNYSAHVETIPGRVSFNSKKPERAVTVNDDKPKTDKGGGCDGKVYENAE
;
A
#
# COMPACT_ATOMS: atom_id res chain seq x y z
N MET A 1 30.59 22.88 -26.01
CA MET A 1 31.86 23.48 -25.49
C MET A 1 31.79 24.98 -25.73
N ASN A 2 31.69 25.77 -24.66
CA ASN A 2 31.37 27.23 -24.73
C ASN A 2 32.57 28.02 -25.31
N LYS A 3 32.34 28.82 -26.35
CA LYS A 3 33.34 29.71 -27.01
C LYS A 3 34.10 30.60 -26.01
N SER A 4 33.47 31.02 -24.90
CA SER A 4 34.12 31.80 -23.84
C SER A 4 35.22 31.06 -23.08
N LYS A 5 35.16 29.74 -22.93
CA LYS A 5 36.21 28.95 -22.27
C LYS A 5 37.45 28.75 -23.16
N LEU A 6 37.28 28.77 -24.47
CA LEU A 6 38.42 28.71 -25.41
C LEU A 6 39.21 30.02 -25.46
N ILE A 7 38.51 31.15 -25.41
CA ILE A 7 39.14 32.49 -25.43
C ILE A 7 39.92 32.74 -24.13
N ASN A 8 39.34 32.38 -22.96
CA ASN A 8 40.03 32.51 -21.68
C ASN A 8 41.24 31.57 -21.53
N GLY A 9 41.19 30.39 -22.14
CA GLY A 9 42.33 29.46 -22.19
C GLY A 9 43.50 29.97 -23.06
N GLY A 10 43.19 30.61 -24.18
CA GLY A 10 44.21 31.21 -25.07
C GLY A 10 44.93 32.40 -24.42
N ILE A 11 44.23 33.25 -23.70
CA ILE A 11 44.83 34.43 -23.02
C ILE A 11 45.75 33.96 -21.87
N ALA A 12 45.43 32.89 -21.15
CA ALA A 12 46.29 32.33 -20.11
C ALA A 12 47.53 31.57 -20.63
N ALA A 13 47.50 31.08 -21.86
CA ALA A 13 48.64 30.36 -22.46
C ALA A 13 49.82 31.27 -22.80
N ILE A 14 49.61 32.53 -23.16
CA ILE A 14 50.65 33.47 -23.54
C ILE A 14 51.60 33.78 -22.37
N PRO A 15 51.15 34.18 -21.19
CA PRO A 15 52.05 34.42 -20.05
C PRO A 15 52.73 33.11 -19.59
N LEU A 16 52.06 31.95 -19.69
CA LEU A 16 52.66 30.68 -19.34
C LEU A 16 53.84 30.31 -20.30
N LEU A 17 53.66 30.56 -21.62
CA LEU A 17 54.72 30.36 -22.60
C LEU A 17 55.91 31.28 -22.35
N PHE A 18 55.65 32.52 -22.00
CA PHE A 18 56.71 33.49 -21.63
C PHE A 18 57.50 33.04 -20.40
N VAL A 19 56.81 32.57 -19.37
CA VAL A 19 57.48 32.03 -18.15
C VAL A 19 58.30 30.79 -18.48
N LEU A 20 57.85 29.91 -19.35
CA LEU A 20 58.58 28.73 -19.81
C LEU A 20 59.87 29.10 -20.58
N VAL A 21 59.76 30.03 -21.52
CA VAL A 21 60.92 30.46 -22.36
C VAL A 21 61.93 31.24 -21.51
N TYR A 22 61.47 32.20 -20.72
CA TYR A 22 62.35 32.98 -19.89
C TYR A 22 62.99 32.18 -18.76
N GLY A 23 62.18 31.44 -18.00
CA GLY A 23 62.65 30.60 -16.87
C GLY A 23 63.53 29.44 -17.36
N GLY A 24 63.18 28.77 -18.46
CA GLY A 24 63.97 27.74 -19.07
C GLY A 24 65.33 28.24 -19.58
N GLY A 25 65.34 29.44 -20.16
CA GLY A 25 66.56 30.08 -20.59
C GLY A 25 67.47 30.52 -19.44
N TYR A 26 66.89 31.04 -18.35
CA TYR A 26 67.63 31.39 -17.16
C TYR A 26 68.25 30.16 -16.48
N ILE A 27 67.54 29.05 -16.36
CA ILE A 27 68.05 27.78 -15.85
C ILE A 27 69.10 27.19 -16.78
N ALA A 28 68.96 27.29 -18.09
CA ALA A 28 69.93 26.84 -19.08
C ALA A 28 71.29 27.59 -18.92
N GLN A 29 71.24 28.92 -18.70
CA GLN A 29 72.43 29.71 -18.41
C GLN A 29 73.06 29.27 -17.07
N LEU A 30 72.26 29.08 -16.02
CA LEU A 30 72.75 28.66 -14.72
C LEU A 30 73.53 27.33 -14.80
N ILE A 31 72.95 26.35 -15.54
CA ILE A 31 73.58 25.05 -15.71
C ILE A 31 74.88 25.17 -16.57
N ARG A 32 74.84 25.98 -17.63
CA ARG A 32 75.98 26.24 -18.47
C ARG A 32 77.09 26.90 -17.66
N ASN A 33 76.80 28.01 -16.97
CA ASN A 33 77.75 28.76 -16.15
C ASN A 33 78.35 27.89 -15.03
N TYR A 34 77.53 27.04 -14.41
CA TYR A 34 78.00 26.07 -13.43
C TYR A 34 78.98 25.07 -14.02
N LYS A 35 78.70 24.50 -15.17
CA LYS A 35 79.57 23.53 -15.85
C LYS A 35 80.86 24.16 -16.36
N GLU A 36 80.81 25.38 -16.92
CA GLU A 36 81.98 26.12 -17.31
C GLU A 36 82.88 26.48 -16.11
N TRP A 37 82.30 26.84 -15.03
CA TRP A 37 83.00 27.09 -13.73
C TRP A 37 83.65 25.80 -13.21
N GLU A 38 82.96 24.69 -13.21
CA GLU A 38 83.43 23.38 -12.80
C GLU A 38 84.64 22.91 -13.68
N GLN A 39 84.55 23.07 -15.01
CA GLN A 39 85.59 22.73 -15.95
C GLN A 39 86.86 23.60 -15.83
N ASN A 40 86.65 24.83 -15.38
CA ASN A 40 87.79 25.76 -15.16
C ASN A 40 88.43 25.63 -13.76
N GLY A 41 88.20 24.51 -13.08
CA GLY A 41 88.80 24.19 -11.78
C GLY A 41 88.16 24.84 -10.57
N GLY A 42 86.91 25.29 -10.66
CA GLY A 42 86.22 26.02 -9.65
C GLY A 42 86.05 25.35 -8.26
N MET A 43 86.06 24.02 -8.21
CA MET A 43 85.99 23.27 -6.96
C MET A 43 87.32 23.10 -6.24
N LEU A 44 88.46 23.27 -6.96
CA LEU A 44 89.79 22.89 -6.48
C LEU A 44 90.80 24.08 -6.32
N GLY A 45 90.41 25.31 -6.70
CA GLY A 45 91.49 26.33 -6.69
C GLY A 45 91.15 27.82 -6.59
N SER A 46 89.90 28.31 -6.81
CA SER A 46 89.74 29.75 -6.98
C SER A 46 88.85 30.48 -5.92
N GLY A 47 88.21 29.77 -5.02
CA GLY A 47 87.33 30.39 -4.00
C GLY A 47 86.21 31.27 -4.54
N THR A 48 85.95 31.27 -5.84
CA THR A 48 84.91 32.06 -6.50
C THR A 48 83.65 31.21 -6.73
N SER A 49 82.49 31.78 -6.46
CA SER A 49 81.19 31.18 -6.76
C SER A 49 80.94 31.19 -8.32
N PRO A 50 80.16 30.25 -8.86
CA PRO A 50 79.78 30.27 -10.27
C PRO A 50 79.10 31.59 -10.63
N PRO A 51 79.38 32.17 -11.78
CA PRO A 51 78.75 33.43 -12.19
C PRO A 51 77.24 33.28 -12.33
N LEU A 52 76.49 34.25 -11.80
CA LEU A 52 75.03 34.28 -11.87
C LEU A 52 74.62 34.45 -13.36
N PRO A 53 73.47 33.87 -13.74
CA PRO A 53 72.89 34.06 -15.05
C PRO A 53 72.52 35.54 -15.30
N ASP A 54 72.66 35.99 -16.56
CA ASP A 54 72.17 37.27 -16.97
C ASP A 54 70.63 37.24 -17.03
N SER A 55 70.01 38.17 -16.32
CA SER A 55 68.53 38.31 -16.26
C SER A 55 67.93 39.03 -17.48
N ALA A 56 68.76 39.48 -18.43
CA ALA A 56 68.27 40.14 -19.63
C ALA A 56 67.39 39.18 -20.44
N VAL A 57 66.17 39.63 -20.77
CA VAL A 57 65.18 38.81 -21.50
C VAL A 57 65.74 38.25 -22.81
N SER A 58 66.54 39.07 -23.54
CA SER A 58 67.18 38.66 -24.80
C SER A 58 68.15 37.51 -24.60
N GLU A 59 68.95 37.54 -23.55
CA GLU A 59 69.95 36.50 -23.27
C GLU A 59 69.31 35.24 -22.72
N CYS A 60 68.23 35.34 -21.96
CA CYS A 60 67.44 34.19 -21.54
C CYS A 60 66.76 33.50 -22.73
N ILE A 61 66.18 34.26 -23.67
CA ILE A 61 65.60 33.70 -24.90
C ILE A 61 66.64 33.01 -25.74
N LYS A 62 67.81 33.59 -25.96
CA LYS A 62 68.90 32.96 -26.72
C LYS A 62 69.34 31.64 -26.09
N SER A 63 69.53 31.65 -24.77
CA SER A 63 69.96 30.48 -24.00
C SER A 63 68.95 29.37 -23.99
N PHE A 64 67.65 29.68 -24.09
CA PHE A 64 66.57 28.71 -24.22
C PHE A 64 66.69 27.86 -25.47
N PHE A 65 67.15 28.43 -26.58
CA PHE A 65 67.35 27.72 -27.85
C PHE A 65 68.79 27.17 -28.00
N THR A 66 69.68 27.31 -27.04
CA THR A 66 71.05 26.87 -27.10
C THR A 66 71.23 25.39 -26.70
N PHE A 67 71.58 24.52 -27.65
CA PHE A 67 71.81 23.08 -27.39
C PHE A 67 73.14 22.87 -26.67
N PRO A 68 73.29 21.90 -25.68
CA PRO A 68 72.21 21.05 -25.12
C PRO A 68 71.47 21.62 -23.89
N TYR A 69 72.02 22.68 -23.33
CA TYR A 69 71.55 23.21 -22.02
C TYR A 69 70.15 23.79 -22.06
N GLY A 70 69.73 24.33 -23.18
CA GLY A 70 68.35 24.82 -23.38
C GLY A 70 67.30 23.71 -23.21
N LEU A 71 67.56 22.52 -23.70
CA LEU A 71 66.62 21.37 -23.52
C LEU A 71 66.48 20.95 -22.07
N ILE A 72 67.57 21.03 -21.27
CA ILE A 72 67.51 20.70 -19.84
C ILE A 72 66.72 21.75 -19.10
N GLY A 73 66.91 23.05 -19.39
CA GLY A 73 66.13 24.14 -18.85
C GLY A 73 64.66 24.02 -19.11
N ILE A 74 64.25 23.66 -20.35
CA ILE A 74 62.87 23.40 -20.73
C ILE A 74 62.28 22.23 -19.90
N GLY A 75 63.02 21.13 -19.81
CA GLY A 75 62.59 19.94 -19.08
C GLY A 75 62.30 20.22 -17.61
N ILE A 76 63.19 20.98 -16.95
CA ILE A 76 63.01 21.37 -15.53
C ILE A 76 61.80 22.30 -15.36
N CYS A 77 61.60 23.28 -16.26
CA CYS A 77 60.45 24.16 -16.21
C CYS A 77 59.12 23.40 -16.42
N ILE A 78 59.06 22.50 -17.38
CA ILE A 78 57.88 21.66 -17.63
C ILE A 78 57.59 20.79 -16.40
N ALA A 79 58.59 20.15 -15.81
CA ALA A 79 58.43 19.34 -14.60
C ALA A 79 57.91 20.18 -13.41
N GLY A 80 58.51 21.39 -13.21
CA GLY A 80 58.05 22.32 -12.16
C GLY A 80 56.61 22.78 -12.33
N ILE A 81 56.21 23.12 -13.54
CA ILE A 81 54.81 23.48 -13.85
C ILE A 81 53.89 22.26 -13.68
N GLY A 82 54.30 21.07 -14.11
CA GLY A 82 53.57 19.83 -13.91
C GLY A 82 53.28 19.54 -12.43
N ILE A 83 54.31 19.70 -11.57
CA ILE A 83 54.18 19.58 -10.10
C ILE A 83 53.22 20.65 -9.54
N LEU A 84 53.35 21.90 -10.00
CA LEU A 84 52.46 23.00 -9.56
C LEU A 84 51.00 22.72 -9.97
N VAL A 85 50.75 22.25 -11.19
CA VAL A 85 49.41 21.86 -11.69
C VAL A 85 48.84 20.72 -10.84
N LEU A 86 49.66 19.70 -10.54
CA LEU A 86 49.22 18.58 -9.68
C LEU A 86 48.90 19.03 -8.26
N LEU A 87 49.69 19.96 -7.70
CA LEU A 87 49.40 20.55 -6.38
C LEU A 87 48.12 21.37 -6.40
N ILE A 88 47.90 22.18 -7.44
CA ILE A 88 46.66 22.98 -7.60
C ILE A 88 45.47 22.04 -7.80
N MET A 89 45.59 20.97 -8.60
CA MET A 89 44.52 19.97 -8.77
C MET A 89 44.21 19.25 -7.45
N LYS A 90 45.25 18.95 -6.65
CA LYS A 90 45.06 18.31 -5.33
C LYS A 90 44.50 19.26 -4.29
N MET A 91 44.84 20.53 -4.34
CA MET A 91 44.24 21.58 -3.48
C MET A 91 42.85 22.00 -3.93
N GLY A 92 42.56 21.93 -5.24
CA GLY A 92 41.24 22.18 -5.83
C GLY A 92 40.27 20.99 -5.79
N ALA A 93 40.72 19.80 -5.37
CA ALA A 93 39.88 18.67 -5.04
C ALA A 93 39.20 18.88 -3.67
N GLY A 94 38.55 20.01 -3.49
CA GLY A 94 37.55 20.21 -2.43
C GLY A 94 36.49 19.11 -2.56
N GLU A 95 36.00 18.60 -1.43
CA GLU A 95 34.92 17.64 -1.37
C GLU A 95 33.83 18.05 -2.37
N LYS A 96 33.50 17.16 -3.32
CA LYS A 96 32.31 17.35 -4.15
C LYS A 96 31.12 17.23 -3.23
N THR A 97 30.64 18.34 -2.74
CA THR A 97 29.40 18.43 -1.97
C THR A 97 28.27 18.57 -2.97
N ASP A 98 27.28 17.71 -2.85
CA ASP A 98 26.04 17.79 -3.61
C ASP A 98 25.06 18.64 -2.80
N ILE A 99 24.58 19.74 -3.39
CA ILE A 99 23.72 20.71 -2.70
C ILE A 99 22.28 20.41 -3.09
N ASP A 100 21.49 20.05 -2.10
CA ASP A 100 20.04 20.02 -2.25
C ASP A 100 19.48 21.45 -2.18
N ARG A 101 19.16 21.99 -3.34
CA ARG A 101 18.67 23.39 -3.46
C ARG A 101 17.23 23.55 -3.01
N GLU A 102 16.42 22.49 -3.13
CA GLU A 102 15.01 22.51 -2.73
C GLU A 102 14.89 22.57 -1.19
N ARG A 103 15.72 21.80 -0.50
CA ARG A 103 15.71 21.68 0.96
C ARG A 103 16.82 22.47 1.67
N ASN A 104 17.64 23.18 0.89
CA ASN A 104 18.69 24.11 1.34
C ASN A 104 19.70 23.50 2.33
N PHE A 105 20.26 22.32 2.00
CA PHE A 105 21.37 21.74 2.75
C PHE A 105 22.38 21.05 1.82
N GLU A 106 23.59 20.82 2.35
CA GLU A 106 24.73 20.29 1.63
C GLU A 106 25.04 18.87 2.11
N TYR A 107 25.01 17.88 1.19
CA TYR A 107 25.42 16.52 1.50
C TYR A 107 26.94 16.42 1.66
N SER A 108 27.41 15.67 2.67
CA SER A 108 28.82 15.33 2.79
C SER A 108 29.09 13.95 2.23
N SER A 109 30.11 13.85 1.37
CA SER A 109 30.56 12.56 0.81
C SER A 109 31.19 11.62 1.84
N LYS A 110 31.50 12.09 3.06
CA LYS A 110 32.17 11.28 4.10
C LYS A 110 31.29 10.18 4.69
N GLY A 111 29.97 10.31 4.63
CA GLY A 111 29.04 9.27 5.08
C GLY A 111 29.13 8.89 6.58
N THR A 112 29.77 9.72 7.43
CA THR A 112 30.10 9.42 8.83
C THR A 112 28.88 9.07 9.68
N TYR A 113 27.75 9.71 9.42
CA TYR A 113 26.48 9.52 10.16
C TYR A 113 25.43 8.75 9.38
N GLY A 114 25.66 8.49 8.08
CA GLY A 114 24.76 7.75 7.22
C GLY A 114 25.03 8.04 5.74
N THR A 115 24.75 7.03 4.92
CA THR A 115 25.00 7.04 3.46
C THR A 115 23.71 6.95 2.66
N SER A 116 22.55 7.16 3.31
CA SER A 116 21.25 7.18 2.60
C SER A 116 21.21 8.29 1.55
N GLY A 117 20.39 8.08 0.54
CA GLY A 117 20.20 9.03 -0.55
C GLY A 117 19.04 8.62 -1.43
N PHE A 118 18.66 9.47 -2.34
CA PHE A 118 17.77 9.06 -3.41
C PHE A 118 18.50 8.15 -4.40
N MET A 119 17.74 7.25 -5.00
CA MET A 119 18.22 6.36 -6.04
C MET A 119 18.71 7.19 -7.23
N SER A 120 19.93 6.90 -7.71
CA SER A 120 20.46 7.51 -8.93
C SER A 120 19.77 6.94 -10.16
N GLU A 121 19.82 7.67 -11.27
CA GLU A 121 19.23 7.23 -12.53
C GLU A 121 19.81 5.87 -12.98
N LYS A 122 21.10 5.62 -12.77
CA LYS A 122 21.72 4.34 -13.09
C LYS A 122 21.15 3.19 -12.24
N GLU A 123 21.08 3.36 -10.92
CA GLU A 123 20.49 2.38 -10.00
C GLU A 123 19.01 2.11 -10.33
N MET A 124 18.28 3.14 -10.75
CA MET A 124 16.88 3.03 -11.17
C MET A 124 16.73 2.16 -12.43
N TYR A 125 17.56 2.37 -13.47
CA TYR A 125 17.52 1.53 -14.68
C TYR A 125 17.98 0.09 -14.47
N GLU A 126 18.75 -0.18 -13.40
CA GLU A 126 19.15 -1.56 -13.03
C GLU A 126 18.01 -2.32 -12.34
N MET A 127 17.08 -1.62 -11.68
CA MET A 127 16.04 -2.22 -10.85
C MET A 127 14.66 -2.22 -11.49
N PHE A 128 14.37 -1.27 -12.37
CA PHE A 128 13.05 -1.05 -12.94
C PHE A 128 13.10 -1.03 -14.46
N ASP A 129 12.06 -1.55 -15.07
CA ASP A 129 11.81 -1.34 -16.49
C ASP A 129 11.28 0.06 -16.71
N VAL A 130 11.87 0.78 -17.66
CA VAL A 130 11.43 2.12 -18.08
C VAL A 130 11.00 2.05 -19.53
N ASP A 131 9.70 1.98 -19.76
CA ASP A 131 9.13 1.86 -21.11
C ASP A 131 7.72 2.51 -21.14
N SER A 132 7.13 2.58 -22.32
CA SER A 132 5.76 3.02 -22.47
C SER A 132 4.78 1.99 -21.85
N VAL A 133 3.68 2.47 -21.28
CA VAL A 133 2.64 1.61 -20.73
C VAL A 133 2.06 0.64 -21.78
N LYS A 134 2.15 0.99 -23.08
CA LYS A 134 1.68 0.12 -24.18
C LYS A 134 2.52 -1.15 -24.31
N ASN A 135 3.83 -1.07 -24.08
CA ASN A 135 4.75 -2.17 -24.33
C ASN A 135 4.99 -3.04 -23.07
N ASN A 136 5.01 -2.40 -21.89
CA ASN A 136 5.36 -3.08 -20.65
C ASN A 136 4.12 -3.56 -19.89
N THR A 137 4.17 -4.77 -19.35
CA THR A 137 3.11 -5.38 -18.53
C THR A 137 3.49 -5.53 -17.05
N GLY A 138 4.65 -5.04 -16.63
CA GLY A 138 5.09 -5.01 -15.23
C GLY A 138 4.14 -4.22 -14.32
N ILE A 139 4.40 -4.20 -13.03
CA ILE A 139 3.59 -3.43 -12.07
C ILE A 139 4.01 -1.97 -12.16
N LEU A 140 3.08 -1.10 -12.57
CA LEU A 140 3.33 0.34 -12.74
C LEU A 140 3.41 1.00 -11.36
N LEU A 141 4.53 1.66 -11.06
CA LEU A 141 4.79 2.33 -9.79
C LEU A 141 4.72 3.86 -9.85
N GLY A 142 4.83 4.44 -11.04
CA GLY A 142 4.79 5.88 -11.25
C GLY A 142 5.56 6.33 -12.48
N LEU A 143 5.95 7.61 -12.48
CA LEU A 143 6.77 8.23 -13.53
C LEU A 143 8.10 8.71 -12.94
N TYR A 144 9.17 8.47 -13.65
CA TYR A 144 10.47 9.10 -13.40
C TYR A 144 10.86 9.93 -14.64
N ASN A 145 11.07 11.22 -14.46
CA ASN A 145 11.30 12.14 -15.58
C ASN A 145 10.26 12.00 -16.70
N ARG A 146 8.96 11.92 -16.34
CA ARG A 146 7.80 11.71 -17.23
C ARG A 146 7.77 10.36 -17.96
N LYS A 147 8.66 9.42 -17.65
CA LYS A 147 8.65 8.07 -18.21
C LYS A 147 8.06 7.09 -17.21
N PRO A 148 7.13 6.22 -17.62
CA PRO A 148 6.58 5.19 -16.74
C PRO A 148 7.67 4.21 -16.27
N ILE A 149 7.64 3.88 -14.99
CA ILE A 149 8.52 2.88 -14.38
C ILE A 149 7.71 1.71 -13.86
N PHE A 150 8.25 0.52 -14.08
CA PHE A 150 7.58 -0.72 -13.72
C PHE A 150 8.49 -1.60 -12.87
N LEU A 151 7.92 -2.23 -11.86
CA LEU A 151 8.54 -3.42 -11.28
C LEU A 151 8.46 -4.54 -12.33
N PRO A 152 9.60 -5.12 -12.74
CA PRO A 152 9.63 -6.11 -13.81
C PRO A 152 8.74 -7.33 -13.51
N LYS A 153 8.20 -7.96 -14.57
CA LYS A 153 7.45 -9.22 -14.45
C LYS A 153 8.30 -10.31 -13.81
N GLU A 154 9.57 -10.37 -14.15
CA GLU A 154 10.55 -11.26 -13.54
C GLU A 154 11.50 -10.45 -12.67
N THR A 155 11.45 -10.67 -11.39
CA THR A 155 12.23 -9.96 -10.38
C THR A 155 12.63 -10.88 -9.24
N PHE A 156 13.77 -10.60 -8.62
CA PHE A 156 14.20 -11.27 -7.37
C PHE A 156 13.35 -10.87 -6.17
N MET A 157 12.71 -9.71 -6.24
CA MET A 157 11.81 -9.23 -5.19
C MET A 157 10.52 -10.04 -5.17
N ASN A 158 9.87 -10.13 -4.02
CA ASN A 158 8.49 -10.57 -4.01
C ASN A 158 7.61 -9.47 -4.63
N LYS A 159 6.44 -9.86 -5.11
CA LYS A 159 5.47 -8.92 -5.70
C LYS A 159 4.42 -8.45 -4.69
N ASN A 160 4.67 -8.70 -3.39
CA ASN A 160 3.83 -8.13 -2.35
C ASN A 160 4.17 -6.65 -2.18
N ILE A 161 3.15 -5.82 -2.16
CA ILE A 161 3.30 -4.38 -2.12
C ILE A 161 2.48 -3.81 -0.96
N ALA A 162 3.11 -3.00 -0.12
CA ALA A 162 2.40 -2.21 0.88
C ALA A 162 2.20 -0.78 0.34
N VAL A 163 0.96 -0.33 0.28
CA VAL A 163 0.62 1.00 -0.23
C VAL A 163 0.07 1.86 0.91
N PHE A 164 0.79 2.92 1.20
CA PHE A 164 0.41 3.93 2.20
C PHE A 164 -0.24 5.11 1.50
N GLY A 165 -1.45 5.46 1.87
CA GLY A 165 -2.09 6.60 1.25
C GLY A 165 -3.30 7.12 2.02
N ALA A 166 -3.21 8.34 2.54
CA ALA A 166 -4.33 9.02 3.17
C ALA A 166 -5.54 9.19 2.22
N SER A 167 -6.68 9.59 2.76
CA SER A 167 -7.82 9.95 1.92
C SER A 167 -7.43 11.08 0.97
N GLY A 168 -7.81 10.98 -0.31
CA GLY A 168 -7.42 11.94 -1.34
C GLY A 168 -5.99 11.79 -1.89
N SER A 169 -5.18 10.87 -1.40
CA SER A 169 -3.81 10.64 -1.90
C SER A 169 -3.71 9.96 -3.27
N MET A 170 -4.82 9.76 -3.96
CA MET A 170 -4.93 9.11 -5.27
C MET A 170 -4.66 7.58 -5.27
N LYS A 171 -4.84 6.85 -4.15
CA LYS A 171 -4.65 5.38 -4.08
C LYS A 171 -5.28 4.65 -5.26
N SER A 172 -6.60 4.82 -5.40
CA SER A 172 -7.37 4.14 -6.45
C SER A 172 -7.02 4.64 -7.87
N ARG A 173 -6.60 5.90 -8.03
CA ARG A 173 -6.24 6.51 -9.33
C ARG A 173 -4.82 6.17 -9.76
N ALA A 174 -3.86 6.24 -8.83
CA ALA A 174 -2.45 6.08 -9.17
C ALA A 174 -1.98 4.63 -9.08
N TYR A 175 -2.62 3.80 -8.23
CA TYR A 175 -2.19 2.43 -8.02
C TYR A 175 -3.25 1.38 -8.40
N VAL A 176 -4.42 1.33 -7.73
CA VAL A 176 -5.35 0.20 -7.84
C VAL A 176 -5.81 -0.04 -9.28
N ARG A 177 -6.35 0.97 -9.97
CA ARG A 177 -6.84 0.82 -11.34
C ARG A 177 -5.71 0.46 -12.32
N ASN A 178 -4.55 1.07 -12.16
CA ASN A 178 -3.38 0.73 -12.98
C ASN A 178 -2.91 -0.70 -12.73
N TYR A 179 -2.93 -1.16 -11.47
CA TYR A 179 -2.59 -2.54 -11.12
C TYR A 179 -3.54 -3.54 -11.78
N ILE A 180 -4.85 -3.29 -11.74
CA ILE A 180 -5.88 -4.12 -12.39
C ILE A 180 -5.67 -4.19 -13.89
N PHE A 181 -5.42 -3.05 -14.57
CA PHE A 181 -5.12 -3.04 -16.00
C PHE A 181 -3.89 -3.88 -16.35
N GLN A 182 -2.82 -3.74 -15.56
CA GLN A 182 -1.59 -4.47 -15.81
C GLN A 182 -1.72 -5.96 -15.52
N ALA A 183 -2.44 -6.35 -14.46
CA ALA A 183 -2.75 -7.75 -14.16
C ALA A 183 -3.61 -8.39 -15.26
N ALA A 184 -4.62 -7.65 -15.77
CA ALA A 184 -5.43 -8.10 -16.88
C ALA A 184 -4.60 -8.35 -18.16
N ARG A 185 -3.64 -7.50 -18.45
CA ARG A 185 -2.71 -7.67 -19.58
C ARG A 185 -1.75 -8.86 -19.41
N ARG A 186 -1.48 -9.27 -18.18
CA ARG A 186 -0.71 -10.49 -17.87
C ARG A 186 -1.55 -11.74 -17.84
N ASN A 187 -2.88 -11.64 -18.01
CA ASN A 187 -3.87 -12.73 -17.84
C ASN A 187 -3.81 -13.37 -16.44
N GLU A 188 -3.59 -12.58 -15.41
CA GLU A 188 -3.55 -13.00 -14.02
C GLU A 188 -4.91 -12.75 -13.35
N SER A 189 -5.35 -13.62 -12.46
CA SER A 189 -6.60 -13.45 -11.71
C SER A 189 -6.49 -12.35 -10.65
N LEU A 190 -7.63 -11.80 -10.27
CA LEU A 190 -7.77 -10.68 -9.36
C LEU A 190 -8.75 -11.02 -8.24
N VAL A 191 -8.40 -10.71 -7.01
CA VAL A 191 -9.29 -10.73 -5.84
C VAL A 191 -9.19 -9.36 -5.17
N ILE A 192 -10.28 -8.59 -5.20
CA ILE A 192 -10.26 -7.16 -4.90
C ILE A 192 -11.21 -6.88 -3.75
N THR A 193 -10.76 -6.16 -2.71
CA THR A 193 -11.67 -5.51 -1.77
C THR A 193 -12.09 -4.15 -2.30
N ASP A 194 -13.37 -3.85 -2.21
CA ASP A 194 -13.95 -2.64 -2.80
C ASP A 194 -14.96 -1.99 -1.85
N PRO A 195 -14.50 -1.20 -0.84
CA PRO A 195 -15.38 -0.63 0.19
C PRO A 195 -16.45 0.32 -0.34
N LYS A 196 -16.30 0.82 -1.56
CA LYS A 196 -17.19 1.82 -2.17
C LYS A 196 -17.87 1.37 -3.45
N SER A 197 -17.69 0.10 -3.85
CA SER A 197 -18.13 -0.45 -5.14
C SER A 197 -17.51 0.24 -6.37
N GLU A 198 -16.59 1.20 -6.20
CA GLU A 198 -16.01 1.97 -7.29
C GLU A 198 -15.18 1.10 -8.24
N MET A 199 -14.45 0.11 -7.71
CA MET A 199 -13.61 -0.77 -8.53
C MET A 199 -14.46 -1.73 -9.35
N TYR A 200 -15.51 -2.29 -8.76
CA TYR A 200 -16.47 -3.10 -9.51
C TYR A 200 -17.15 -2.26 -10.58
N GLU A 201 -17.69 -1.10 -10.23
CA GLU A 201 -18.42 -0.24 -11.17
C GLU A 201 -17.57 0.18 -12.37
N ASP A 202 -16.31 0.48 -12.15
CA ASP A 202 -15.39 0.94 -13.19
C ASP A 202 -14.77 -0.22 -14.00
N MET A 203 -14.54 -1.40 -13.39
CA MET A 203 -13.68 -2.43 -13.97
C MET A 203 -14.43 -3.71 -14.39
N ALA A 204 -15.64 -3.97 -13.88
CA ALA A 204 -16.33 -5.23 -14.15
C ALA A 204 -16.51 -5.50 -15.64
N VAL A 205 -17.10 -4.57 -16.39
CA VAL A 205 -17.34 -4.73 -17.83
C VAL A 205 -16.03 -4.81 -18.63
N TYR A 206 -15.02 -4.03 -18.22
CA TYR A 206 -13.70 -4.11 -18.83
C TYR A 206 -13.12 -5.53 -18.68
N LEU A 207 -13.17 -6.11 -17.47
CA LEU A 207 -12.65 -7.45 -17.20
C LEU A 207 -13.49 -8.54 -17.91
N GLU A 208 -14.81 -8.42 -17.91
CA GLU A 208 -15.70 -9.29 -18.70
C GLU A 208 -15.28 -9.32 -20.19
N ASN A 209 -15.03 -8.14 -20.78
CA ASN A 209 -14.57 -7.99 -22.16
C ASN A 209 -13.14 -8.52 -22.40
N GLN A 210 -12.30 -8.64 -21.35
CA GLN A 210 -11.00 -9.30 -21.42
C GLN A 210 -11.11 -10.83 -21.19
N GLY A 211 -12.32 -11.38 -21.08
CA GLY A 211 -12.58 -12.81 -20.90
C GLY A 211 -12.39 -13.31 -19.47
N TYR A 212 -12.58 -12.45 -18.48
CA TYR A 212 -12.60 -12.83 -17.07
C TYR A 212 -13.98 -13.32 -16.65
N GLU A 213 -14.01 -14.34 -15.82
CA GLU A 213 -15.20 -14.63 -15.02
C GLU A 213 -15.23 -13.64 -13.84
N VAL A 214 -16.24 -12.75 -13.86
CA VAL A 214 -16.42 -11.72 -12.82
C VAL A 214 -17.44 -12.21 -11.82
N LYS A 215 -17.08 -12.27 -10.54
CA LYS A 215 -17.95 -12.61 -9.42
C LYS A 215 -17.93 -11.50 -8.37
N VAL A 216 -19.05 -11.33 -7.67
CA VAL A 216 -19.25 -10.24 -6.72
C VAL A 216 -19.76 -10.80 -5.40
N PHE A 217 -18.95 -10.71 -4.35
CA PHE A 217 -19.38 -10.97 -2.99
C PHE A 217 -19.72 -9.65 -2.31
N ASN A 218 -21.02 -9.26 -2.39
CA ASN A 218 -21.50 -7.94 -1.97
C ASN A 218 -22.15 -8.00 -0.59
N LEU A 219 -21.43 -7.54 0.43
CA LEU A 219 -21.92 -7.51 1.80
C LEU A 219 -22.68 -6.20 2.15
N VAL A 220 -22.65 -5.20 1.26
CA VAL A 220 -23.42 -3.95 1.41
C VAL A 220 -24.84 -4.12 0.89
N SER A 221 -24.99 -4.79 -0.26
CA SER A 221 -26.27 -5.09 -0.88
C SER A 221 -26.34 -6.58 -1.22
N PRO A 222 -26.64 -7.45 -0.22
CA PRO A 222 -26.59 -8.89 -0.39
C PRO A 222 -27.52 -9.44 -1.49
N GLN A 223 -28.62 -8.74 -1.79
CA GLN A 223 -29.50 -9.10 -2.92
C GLN A 223 -28.82 -9.00 -4.30
N ASN A 224 -27.70 -8.29 -4.38
CA ASN A 224 -26.87 -8.13 -5.57
C ASN A 224 -25.51 -8.83 -5.42
N SER A 225 -25.45 -9.90 -4.64
CA SER A 225 -24.25 -10.67 -4.35
C SER A 225 -24.34 -12.06 -4.96
N ASP A 226 -23.31 -12.49 -5.67
CA ASP A 226 -23.11 -13.92 -5.89
C ASP A 226 -22.93 -14.61 -4.53
N SER A 227 -23.36 -15.87 -4.46
CA SER A 227 -23.37 -16.65 -3.24
C SER A 227 -22.08 -17.46 -3.05
N TRP A 228 -21.68 -17.61 -1.80
CA TRP A 228 -20.58 -18.47 -1.40
C TRP A 228 -20.94 -19.24 -0.13
N ASN A 229 -20.97 -20.56 -0.22
CA ASN A 229 -21.30 -21.44 0.88
C ASN A 229 -20.04 -21.95 1.60
N CYS A 230 -19.70 -21.29 2.68
CA CYS A 230 -18.54 -21.65 3.49
C CYS A 230 -18.63 -23.05 4.12
N ILE A 231 -19.84 -23.55 4.42
CA ILE A 231 -20.03 -24.89 5.01
C ILE A 231 -19.78 -25.98 3.97
N ALA A 232 -20.18 -25.76 2.72
CA ALA A 232 -19.86 -26.69 1.63
C ALA A 232 -18.35 -26.79 1.40
N ASP A 233 -17.61 -25.66 1.53
CA ASP A 233 -16.15 -25.64 1.43
C ASP A 233 -15.46 -26.35 2.60
N ILE A 234 -16.06 -26.40 3.79
CA ILE A 234 -15.53 -27.15 4.92
C ILE A 234 -15.56 -28.65 4.62
N ASN A 235 -16.69 -29.18 4.12
CA ASN A 235 -16.84 -30.58 3.69
C ASN A 235 -16.28 -31.60 4.68
N GLY A 236 -16.50 -31.40 5.99
CA GLY A 236 -15.98 -32.25 7.07
C GLY A 236 -14.48 -32.11 7.38
N ASP A 237 -13.77 -31.16 6.75
CA ASP A 237 -12.36 -30.87 7.03
C ASP A 237 -12.23 -30.12 8.37
N ASP A 238 -11.56 -30.78 9.34
CA ASP A 238 -11.36 -30.25 10.68
C ASP A 238 -10.58 -28.93 10.71
N LEU A 239 -9.58 -28.77 9.82
CA LEU A 239 -8.79 -27.53 9.74
C LEU A 239 -9.61 -26.36 9.17
N MET A 240 -10.45 -26.61 8.17
CA MET A 240 -11.35 -25.60 7.64
C MET A 240 -12.41 -25.22 8.66
N ALA A 241 -12.96 -26.18 9.40
CA ALA A 241 -13.88 -25.92 10.51
C ALA A 241 -13.22 -25.12 11.64
N GLN A 242 -11.96 -25.42 11.98
CA GLN A 242 -11.20 -24.62 12.94
C GLN A 242 -10.99 -23.19 12.46
N THR A 243 -10.59 -23.01 11.19
CA THR A 243 -10.42 -21.68 10.59
C THR A 243 -11.74 -20.88 10.62
N PHE A 244 -12.86 -21.54 10.30
CA PHE A 244 -14.18 -20.94 10.39
C PHE A 244 -14.47 -20.41 11.80
N THR A 245 -14.30 -21.27 12.80
CA THR A 245 -14.56 -20.90 14.20
C THR A 245 -13.64 -19.78 14.70
N ASP A 246 -12.35 -19.85 14.38
CA ASP A 246 -11.39 -18.81 14.74
C ASP A 246 -11.74 -17.44 14.14
N VAL A 247 -12.16 -17.42 12.87
CA VAL A 247 -12.57 -16.18 12.21
C VAL A 247 -13.82 -15.60 12.87
N VAL A 248 -14.85 -16.43 13.07
CA VAL A 248 -16.12 -15.98 13.67
C VAL A 248 -15.87 -15.45 15.08
N ILE A 249 -15.20 -16.20 15.94
CA ILE A 249 -14.99 -15.80 17.33
C ILE A 249 -14.13 -14.53 17.43
N LYS A 250 -13.01 -14.44 16.70
CA LYS A 250 -12.13 -13.26 16.74
C LYS A 250 -12.78 -11.97 16.23
N ASN A 251 -13.63 -12.07 15.21
CA ASN A 251 -14.24 -10.89 14.60
C ASN A 251 -15.60 -10.52 15.20
N THR A 252 -16.19 -11.38 16.05
CA THR A 252 -17.47 -11.10 16.75
C THR A 252 -17.30 -10.92 18.25
N ALA A 253 -16.07 -10.92 18.78
CA ALA A 253 -15.81 -10.67 20.20
C ALA A 253 -16.14 -9.21 20.56
N VAL A 254 -16.96 -9.02 21.60
CA VAL A 254 -17.31 -7.71 22.16
C VAL A 254 -16.40 -7.45 23.37
N GLY A 255 -15.45 -6.53 23.23
CA GLY A 255 -14.51 -6.18 24.30
C GLY A 255 -13.34 -7.17 24.47
N LYS A 256 -12.59 -7.07 25.57
CA LYS A 256 -11.63 -8.10 25.98
C LYS A 256 -12.43 -9.24 26.61
N GLY A 257 -12.86 -10.21 25.78
CA GLY A 257 -13.60 -11.39 26.21
C GLY A 257 -12.80 -12.23 27.19
N ASP A 258 -13.51 -12.94 28.07
CA ASP A 258 -12.92 -14.00 28.88
C ASP A 258 -12.54 -15.16 27.94
N GLU A 259 -11.25 -15.50 27.85
CA GLU A 259 -10.71 -16.56 26.98
C GLU A 259 -11.42 -17.92 27.20
N PHE A 260 -11.96 -18.14 28.39
CA PHE A 260 -12.74 -19.34 28.71
C PHE A 260 -14.03 -19.44 27.86
N TRP A 261 -14.82 -18.35 27.81
CA TRP A 261 -16.08 -18.33 27.04
C TRP A 261 -15.82 -18.43 25.53
N ASP A 262 -14.75 -17.79 25.05
CA ASP A 262 -14.37 -17.87 23.66
C ASP A 262 -13.95 -19.29 23.26
N SER A 263 -13.10 -19.94 24.08
CA SER A 263 -12.66 -21.32 23.84
C SER A 263 -13.82 -22.32 23.89
N ALA A 264 -14.76 -22.14 24.81
CA ALA A 264 -15.94 -23.00 24.90
C ALA A 264 -16.89 -22.81 23.72
N SER A 265 -17.07 -21.55 23.25
CA SER A 265 -17.85 -21.22 22.06
C SER A 265 -17.24 -21.81 20.78
N VAL A 266 -15.90 -21.81 20.66
CA VAL A 266 -15.19 -22.47 19.54
C VAL A 266 -15.58 -23.94 19.43
N ASN A 267 -15.57 -24.68 20.54
CA ASN A 267 -15.87 -26.13 20.52
C ASN A 267 -17.32 -26.41 20.08
N LEU A 268 -18.31 -25.65 20.61
CA LEU A 268 -19.70 -25.82 20.20
C LEU A 268 -19.88 -25.46 18.72
N LEU A 269 -19.35 -24.30 18.30
CA LEU A 269 -19.47 -23.85 16.91
C LEU A 269 -18.82 -24.85 15.93
N LYS A 270 -17.62 -25.34 16.28
CA LYS A 270 -16.90 -26.35 15.49
C LYS A 270 -17.74 -27.64 15.35
N ALA A 271 -18.33 -28.11 16.46
CA ALA A 271 -19.18 -29.28 16.43
C ALA A 271 -20.40 -29.10 15.50
N LEU A 272 -21.10 -27.94 15.60
CA LEU A 272 -22.26 -27.63 14.77
C LEU A 272 -21.92 -27.57 13.28
N VAL A 273 -20.83 -26.87 12.96
CA VAL A 273 -20.37 -26.70 11.57
C VAL A 273 -19.97 -28.04 10.96
N LEU A 274 -19.21 -28.88 11.69
CA LEU A 274 -18.82 -30.21 11.24
C LEU A 274 -20.03 -31.14 11.10
N TYR A 275 -21.00 -31.02 12.01
CA TYR A 275 -22.25 -31.78 11.93
C TYR A 275 -23.02 -31.43 10.67
N VAL A 276 -23.30 -30.13 10.44
CA VAL A 276 -24.06 -29.69 9.28
C VAL A 276 -23.32 -30.01 7.98
N SER A 277 -22.00 -29.81 7.92
CA SER A 277 -21.22 -30.12 6.71
C SER A 277 -21.18 -31.60 6.35
N LYS A 278 -21.39 -32.51 7.33
CA LYS A 278 -21.33 -33.96 7.12
C LYS A 278 -22.70 -34.61 6.92
N GLU A 279 -23.67 -34.20 7.74
CA GLU A 279 -24.99 -34.84 7.79
C GLU A 279 -26.02 -34.18 6.84
N TYR A 280 -25.83 -32.89 6.54
CA TYR A 280 -26.76 -32.16 5.67
C TYR A 280 -26.25 -32.15 4.23
N LYS A 281 -27.16 -32.14 3.27
CA LYS A 281 -26.85 -32.20 1.83
C LYS A 281 -27.59 -31.11 1.04
N GLY A 282 -27.00 -30.72 -0.08
CA GLY A 282 -27.60 -29.74 -0.99
C GLY A 282 -27.80 -28.40 -0.31
N GLU A 283 -28.91 -27.78 -0.49
CA GLU A 283 -29.23 -26.47 0.05
C GLU A 283 -29.32 -26.39 1.58
N ASN A 284 -29.51 -27.52 2.26
CA ASN A 284 -29.52 -27.57 3.73
C ASN A 284 -28.12 -27.60 4.35
N CYS A 285 -27.08 -27.86 3.55
CA CYS A 285 -25.69 -27.82 4.01
C CYS A 285 -25.19 -26.36 4.00
N ASN A 286 -25.62 -25.54 4.96
CA ASN A 286 -25.29 -24.11 5.05
C ASN A 286 -25.22 -23.62 6.49
N ILE A 287 -24.64 -22.44 6.72
CA ILE A 287 -24.46 -21.86 8.06
C ILE A 287 -25.79 -21.48 8.72
N GLY A 288 -26.81 -21.14 7.95
CA GLY A 288 -28.15 -20.85 8.46
C GLY A 288 -28.76 -22.05 9.18
N GLU A 289 -28.50 -23.27 8.72
CA GLU A 289 -28.93 -24.49 9.40
C GLU A 289 -28.18 -24.71 10.71
N ALA A 290 -26.86 -24.44 10.76
CA ALA A 290 -26.12 -24.46 12.01
C ALA A 290 -26.66 -23.43 13.03
N TYR A 291 -27.05 -22.25 12.57
CA TYR A 291 -27.71 -21.25 13.40
C TYR A 291 -29.09 -21.74 13.90
N LYS A 292 -29.91 -22.36 13.04
CA LYS A 292 -31.21 -22.91 13.45
C LYS A 292 -31.08 -23.95 14.56
N LEU A 293 -30.06 -24.81 14.50
CA LEU A 293 -29.82 -25.79 15.57
C LEU A 293 -29.67 -25.15 16.95
N ILE A 294 -28.93 -24.03 17.06
CA ILE A 294 -28.78 -23.33 18.34
C ILE A 294 -29.99 -22.48 18.72
N SER A 295 -30.74 -21.99 17.75
CA SER A 295 -31.88 -21.10 18.02
C SER A 295 -33.16 -21.87 18.38
N ILE A 296 -33.29 -23.12 17.93
CA ILE A 296 -34.52 -23.94 18.10
C ILE A 296 -34.33 -25.01 19.16
N LEU A 297 -33.14 -25.63 19.24
CA LEU A 297 -32.89 -26.76 20.11
C LEU A 297 -32.44 -26.30 21.52
N SER A 298 -32.99 -26.95 22.56
CA SER A 298 -32.48 -26.81 23.92
C SER A 298 -31.12 -27.51 24.07
N ALA A 299 -30.38 -27.20 25.14
CA ALA A 299 -29.12 -27.89 25.45
C ALA A 299 -29.28 -29.42 25.52
N GLN A 300 -30.42 -29.89 26.08
CA GLN A 300 -30.77 -31.30 26.16
C GLN A 300 -31.04 -31.92 24.76
N SER A 301 -31.80 -31.23 23.93
CA SER A 301 -32.06 -31.72 22.55
C SER A 301 -30.80 -31.76 21.68
N LEU A 302 -29.88 -30.82 21.86
CA LEU A 302 -28.54 -30.86 21.25
C LEU A 302 -27.75 -32.09 21.77
N GLU A 303 -27.79 -32.34 23.07
CA GLU A 303 -27.12 -33.50 23.66
C GLU A 303 -27.67 -34.84 23.10
N GLU A 304 -28.99 -34.99 23.01
CA GLU A 304 -29.64 -36.15 22.39
C GLU A 304 -29.23 -36.34 20.93
N MET A 305 -29.15 -35.24 20.15
CA MET A 305 -28.72 -35.26 18.76
C MET A 305 -27.27 -35.74 18.62
N PHE A 306 -26.34 -35.15 19.37
CA PHE A 306 -24.91 -35.50 19.28
C PHE A 306 -24.56 -36.87 19.91
N SER A 307 -25.35 -37.34 20.88
CA SER A 307 -25.16 -38.66 21.51
C SER A 307 -25.41 -39.83 20.54
N LYS A 308 -26.15 -39.60 19.45
CA LYS A 308 -26.41 -40.60 18.40
C LYS A 308 -25.25 -40.74 17.42
N LEU A 309 -24.28 -39.85 17.48
CA LEU A 309 -23.13 -39.89 16.59
C LEU A 309 -22.13 -40.97 16.98
N ASN A 310 -21.52 -41.59 15.98
CA ASN A 310 -20.38 -42.48 16.20
C ASN A 310 -19.17 -41.65 16.69
N TYR A 311 -18.32 -42.24 17.52
CA TYR A 311 -17.10 -41.60 18.03
C TYR A 311 -16.11 -41.19 16.89
N THR A 312 -16.21 -41.80 15.71
CA THR A 312 -15.41 -41.43 14.52
C THR A 312 -15.95 -40.21 13.79
N HIS A 313 -17.14 -39.74 14.16
CA HIS A 313 -17.72 -38.55 13.50
C HIS A 313 -16.93 -37.28 13.89
N PRO A 314 -16.55 -36.41 12.92
CA PRO A 314 -15.69 -35.24 13.21
C PRO A 314 -16.30 -34.26 14.24
N ALA A 315 -17.62 -34.18 14.32
CA ALA A 315 -18.31 -33.32 15.29
C ALA A 315 -18.34 -33.88 16.71
N TYR A 316 -18.03 -35.20 16.91
CA TYR A 316 -18.15 -35.88 18.20
C TYR A 316 -17.19 -35.33 19.25
N ALA A 317 -15.90 -35.21 18.90
CA ALA A 317 -14.86 -34.79 19.86
C ALA A 317 -15.06 -33.33 20.32
N PRO A 318 -15.26 -32.33 19.45
CA PRO A 318 -15.48 -30.94 19.89
C PRO A 318 -16.78 -30.81 20.71
N TYR A 319 -17.86 -31.56 20.36
CA TYR A 319 -19.09 -31.54 21.16
C TYR A 319 -18.86 -32.12 22.58
N ASN A 320 -18.11 -33.19 22.70
CA ASN A 320 -17.83 -33.81 24.02
C ASN A 320 -17.00 -32.88 24.93
N ILE A 321 -16.12 -32.06 24.39
CA ILE A 321 -15.41 -31.04 25.15
C ILE A 321 -16.43 -29.99 25.69
N PHE A 322 -17.31 -29.50 24.84
CA PHE A 322 -18.37 -28.58 25.25
C PHE A 322 -19.30 -29.21 26.31
N LYS A 323 -19.67 -30.49 26.16
CA LYS A 323 -20.55 -31.24 27.07
C LYS A 323 -20.02 -31.35 28.50
N GLN A 324 -18.69 -31.29 28.71
CA GLN A 324 -18.08 -31.35 30.03
C GLN A 324 -18.38 -30.12 30.89
N ALA A 325 -18.82 -29.03 30.31
CA ALA A 325 -19.23 -27.85 31.05
C ALA A 325 -20.54 -28.10 31.81
N SER A 326 -20.73 -27.43 32.96
CA SER A 326 -21.97 -27.50 33.73
C SER A 326 -23.14 -26.92 32.93
N ASP A 327 -24.38 -27.29 33.29
CA ASP A 327 -25.60 -26.89 32.55
C ASP A 327 -25.75 -25.36 32.43
N ASN A 328 -25.44 -24.63 33.50
CA ASN A 328 -25.47 -23.17 33.48
C ASN A 328 -24.46 -22.58 32.50
N VAL A 329 -23.26 -23.14 32.47
CA VAL A 329 -22.20 -22.72 31.55
C VAL A 329 -22.58 -23.07 30.10
N ARG A 330 -23.09 -24.26 29.84
CA ARG A 330 -23.57 -24.68 28.52
C ARG A 330 -24.65 -23.77 27.97
N SER A 331 -25.64 -23.44 28.82
CA SER A 331 -26.70 -22.50 28.45
C SER A 331 -26.18 -21.10 28.11
N GLY A 332 -25.23 -20.59 28.90
CA GLY A 332 -24.56 -19.32 28.64
C GLY A 332 -23.78 -19.31 27.31
N ILE A 333 -23.07 -20.39 26.99
CA ILE A 333 -22.35 -20.55 25.71
C ILE A 333 -23.32 -20.57 24.53
N ILE A 334 -24.44 -21.32 24.62
CA ILE A 334 -25.45 -21.38 23.55
C ILE A 334 -26.03 -20.00 23.29
N ILE A 335 -26.42 -19.26 24.33
CA ILE A 335 -26.96 -17.90 24.21
C ILE A 335 -25.92 -16.95 23.60
N GLY A 336 -24.68 -17.00 24.09
CA GLY A 336 -23.59 -16.16 23.58
C GLY A 336 -23.27 -16.45 22.11
N LEU A 337 -23.24 -17.72 21.72
CA LEU A 337 -23.01 -18.12 20.33
C LEU A 337 -24.19 -17.74 19.44
N GLY A 338 -25.44 -17.88 19.93
CA GLY A 338 -26.65 -17.43 19.24
C GLY A 338 -26.61 -15.94 18.95
N ALA A 339 -26.17 -15.11 19.91
CA ALA A 339 -26.00 -13.68 19.72
C ALA A 339 -24.92 -13.34 18.67
N ARG A 340 -23.79 -14.07 18.65
CA ARG A 340 -22.71 -13.88 17.64
C ARG A 340 -23.15 -14.25 16.22
N LEU A 341 -24.01 -15.24 16.08
CA LEU A 341 -24.50 -15.73 14.80
C LEU A 341 -25.85 -15.13 14.39
N GLN A 342 -26.40 -14.18 15.15
CA GLN A 342 -27.73 -13.57 14.87
C GLN A 342 -27.81 -12.93 13.48
N VAL A 343 -26.68 -12.55 12.88
CA VAL A 343 -26.63 -12.02 11.52
C VAL A 343 -27.26 -12.95 10.48
N PHE A 344 -27.25 -14.27 10.74
CA PHE A 344 -27.87 -15.28 9.88
C PHE A 344 -29.39 -15.40 10.05
N GLN A 345 -30.01 -14.55 10.90
CA GLN A 345 -31.46 -14.35 10.87
C GLN A 345 -31.91 -13.59 9.63
N ASN A 346 -31.02 -12.73 9.09
CA ASN A 346 -31.30 -12.01 7.86
C ASN A 346 -31.39 -12.98 6.68
N GLU A 347 -32.53 -12.96 5.97
CA GLU A 347 -32.80 -13.85 4.85
C GLU A 347 -31.81 -13.67 3.70
N MET A 348 -31.44 -12.43 3.39
CA MET A 348 -30.49 -12.14 2.31
C MET A 348 -29.10 -12.71 2.61
N ILE A 349 -28.63 -12.61 3.87
CA ILE A 349 -27.38 -13.20 4.30
C ILE A 349 -27.42 -14.72 4.24
N ARG A 350 -28.55 -15.34 4.61
CA ARG A 350 -28.74 -16.78 4.44
C ARG A 350 -28.66 -17.19 2.98
N ASN A 351 -29.27 -16.44 2.06
CA ASN A 351 -29.25 -16.77 0.64
C ASN A 351 -27.85 -16.69 0.05
N ILE A 352 -27.06 -15.64 0.35
CA ILE A 352 -25.68 -15.55 -0.18
C ILE A 352 -24.71 -16.55 0.45
N THR A 353 -25.09 -17.21 1.56
CA THR A 353 -24.30 -18.27 2.21
C THR A 353 -24.89 -19.67 2.05
N LYS A 354 -26.01 -19.80 1.35
CA LYS A 354 -26.70 -21.08 1.07
C LYS A 354 -26.28 -21.69 -0.25
N TYR A 355 -26.26 -20.91 -1.31
CA TYR A 355 -25.86 -21.33 -2.65
C TYR A 355 -24.34 -21.20 -2.84
N ASN A 356 -23.79 -21.76 -3.90
CA ASN A 356 -22.34 -21.76 -4.13
C ASN A 356 -22.01 -21.38 -5.57
N GLU A 357 -22.07 -20.10 -5.89
CA GLU A 357 -21.78 -19.54 -7.22
C GLU A 357 -20.32 -19.11 -7.37
N ILE A 358 -19.62 -18.92 -6.24
CA ILE A 358 -18.19 -18.57 -6.22
C ILE A 358 -17.38 -19.82 -5.84
N ASP A 359 -16.66 -20.41 -6.79
CA ASP A 359 -15.64 -21.42 -6.49
C ASP A 359 -14.32 -20.73 -6.17
N LEU A 360 -13.82 -20.92 -4.95
CA LEU A 360 -12.59 -20.28 -4.46
C LEU A 360 -11.33 -20.72 -5.22
N VAL A 361 -11.35 -21.90 -5.83
CA VAL A 361 -10.18 -22.46 -6.52
C VAL A 361 -10.11 -22.03 -7.99
N GLU A 362 -11.24 -21.66 -8.58
CA GLU A 362 -11.29 -21.27 -10.00
C GLU A 362 -10.36 -20.12 -10.36
N ALA A 363 -10.14 -19.17 -9.44
CA ALA A 363 -9.20 -18.06 -9.65
C ALA A 363 -7.75 -18.54 -9.90
N GLY A 364 -7.38 -19.73 -9.40
CA GLY A 364 -6.09 -20.34 -9.66
C GLY A 364 -6.01 -21.17 -10.95
N LYS A 365 -7.17 -21.52 -11.54
CA LYS A 365 -7.27 -22.35 -12.76
C LYS A 365 -7.44 -21.52 -14.02
N LYS A 366 -8.28 -20.51 -13.97
CA LYS A 366 -8.62 -19.63 -15.11
C LYS A 366 -8.68 -18.17 -14.69
N LYS A 367 -8.80 -17.27 -15.66
CA LYS A 367 -8.91 -15.83 -15.39
C LYS A 367 -10.21 -15.50 -14.67
N CYS A 368 -10.12 -15.16 -13.39
CA CYS A 368 -11.25 -14.72 -12.59
C CYS A 368 -10.98 -13.34 -11.99
N ALA A 369 -12.06 -12.60 -11.74
CA ALA A 369 -12.01 -11.36 -11.00
C ALA A 369 -13.09 -11.37 -9.92
N TYR A 370 -12.70 -11.52 -8.67
CA TYR A 370 -13.60 -11.54 -7.52
C TYR A 370 -13.58 -10.20 -6.81
N PHE A 371 -14.73 -9.55 -6.72
CA PHE A 371 -14.91 -8.29 -6.00
C PHE A 371 -15.62 -8.58 -4.68
N CYS A 372 -14.95 -8.30 -3.57
CA CYS A 372 -15.54 -8.34 -2.24
C CYS A 372 -15.92 -6.92 -1.83
N ILE A 373 -17.20 -6.59 -1.94
CA ILE A 373 -17.74 -5.27 -1.58
C ILE A 373 -18.09 -5.28 -0.09
N THR A 374 -17.38 -4.47 0.70
CA THR A 374 -17.56 -4.34 2.14
C THR A 374 -18.05 -2.94 2.49
N SER A 375 -18.64 -2.74 3.67
CA SER A 375 -19.00 -1.41 4.14
C SER A 375 -17.80 -0.69 4.77
N ASP A 376 -17.67 0.61 4.52
CA ASP A 376 -16.73 1.49 5.22
C ASP A 376 -17.32 2.12 6.50
N GLN A 377 -18.61 1.91 6.77
CA GLN A 377 -19.35 2.51 7.89
C GLN A 377 -19.86 1.48 8.91
N ASP A 378 -20.08 0.24 8.46
CA ASP A 378 -20.68 -0.81 9.29
C ASP A 378 -19.83 -2.08 9.25
N SER A 379 -19.38 -2.52 10.43
CA SER A 379 -18.52 -3.70 10.60
C SER A 379 -19.31 -5.02 10.81
N THR A 380 -20.64 -5.00 10.74
CA THR A 380 -21.49 -6.17 11.03
C THR A 380 -21.11 -7.40 10.21
N PHE A 381 -20.68 -7.19 8.96
CA PHE A 381 -20.32 -8.27 8.02
C PHE A 381 -18.82 -8.45 7.80
N ASP A 382 -17.95 -7.75 8.54
CA ASP A 382 -16.50 -7.84 8.41
C ASP A 382 -16.00 -9.27 8.59
N PHE A 383 -16.63 -10.03 9.49
CA PHE A 383 -16.25 -11.43 9.71
C PHE A 383 -16.49 -12.31 8.48
N LEU A 384 -17.54 -12.04 7.68
CA LEU A 384 -17.80 -12.78 6.43
C LEU A 384 -16.73 -12.48 5.38
N ALA A 385 -16.32 -11.21 5.26
CA ALA A 385 -15.20 -10.84 4.39
C ALA A 385 -13.90 -11.53 4.85
N SER A 386 -13.59 -11.47 6.15
CA SER A 386 -12.42 -12.16 6.72
C SER A 386 -12.45 -13.66 6.48
N LEU A 387 -13.63 -14.27 6.60
CA LEU A 387 -13.85 -15.69 6.34
C LEU A 387 -13.60 -16.03 4.86
N PHE A 388 -14.18 -15.25 3.95
CA PHE A 388 -13.99 -15.41 2.51
C PHE A 388 -12.50 -15.37 2.12
N PHE A 389 -11.78 -14.35 2.55
CA PHE A 389 -10.33 -14.25 2.29
C PHE A 389 -9.53 -15.37 2.96
N SER A 390 -9.88 -15.75 4.20
CA SER A 390 -9.19 -16.86 4.90
C SER A 390 -9.30 -18.17 4.16
N PHE A 391 -10.49 -18.46 3.65
CA PHE A 391 -10.76 -19.66 2.85
C PHE A 391 -10.09 -19.61 1.48
N LEU A 392 -10.13 -18.47 0.79
CA LEU A 392 -9.41 -18.26 -0.47
C LEU A 392 -7.92 -18.58 -0.33
N PHE A 393 -7.23 -18.03 0.68
CA PHE A 393 -5.82 -18.31 0.90
C PHE A 393 -5.55 -19.79 1.12
N ILE A 394 -6.34 -20.46 1.95
CA ILE A 394 -6.14 -21.88 2.26
C ILE A 394 -6.42 -22.74 1.02
N ARG A 395 -7.53 -22.49 0.32
CA ARG A 395 -7.95 -23.28 -0.84
C ARG A 395 -6.98 -23.12 -2.01
N LEU A 396 -6.55 -21.88 -2.32
CA LEU A 396 -5.59 -21.61 -3.39
C LEU A 396 -4.20 -22.20 -3.08
N VAL A 397 -3.72 -22.09 -1.84
CA VAL A 397 -2.44 -22.68 -1.43
C VAL A 397 -2.49 -24.20 -1.54
N ARG A 398 -3.54 -24.85 -1.01
CA ARG A 398 -3.73 -26.31 -1.13
C ARG A 398 -3.83 -26.75 -2.58
N PHE A 399 -4.52 -25.98 -3.42
CA PHE A 399 -4.63 -26.29 -4.85
C PHE A 399 -3.27 -26.17 -5.54
N ALA A 400 -2.49 -25.13 -5.26
CA ALA A 400 -1.14 -24.98 -5.79
C ALA A 400 -0.23 -26.15 -5.37
N ASP A 401 -0.26 -26.53 -4.07
CA ASP A 401 0.56 -27.61 -3.54
C ASP A 401 0.20 -29.01 -4.12
N ASN A 402 -1.09 -29.26 -4.39
CA ASN A 402 -1.56 -30.56 -4.83
C ASN A 402 -1.65 -30.71 -6.35
N HIS A 403 -1.92 -29.61 -7.09
CA HIS A 403 -2.24 -29.68 -8.53
C HIS A 403 -1.40 -28.67 -9.35
N GLY A 404 -0.61 -27.80 -8.70
CA GLY A 404 0.17 -26.80 -9.39
C GLY A 404 1.45 -27.37 -10.00
N GLU A 405 1.88 -26.80 -11.12
CA GLU A 405 3.18 -27.13 -11.71
C GLU A 405 4.29 -26.51 -10.86
N ASN A 406 5.18 -27.33 -10.31
CA ASN A 406 6.20 -26.92 -9.35
C ASN A 406 5.63 -26.18 -8.11
N GLY A 407 4.44 -26.57 -7.67
CA GLY A 407 3.76 -25.93 -6.53
C GLY A 407 3.20 -24.54 -6.82
N LYS A 408 3.08 -24.12 -8.09
CA LYS A 408 2.52 -22.83 -8.50
C LYS A 408 1.14 -22.98 -9.12
N LEU A 409 0.30 -22.01 -8.89
CA LEU A 409 -1.00 -21.92 -9.55
C LEU A 409 -0.83 -21.80 -11.08
N PRO A 410 -1.66 -22.49 -11.88
CA PRO A 410 -1.68 -22.33 -13.34
C PRO A 410 -1.91 -20.88 -13.79
N VAL A 411 -2.79 -20.16 -13.09
CA VAL A 411 -3.01 -18.72 -13.26
C VAL A 411 -2.63 -18.02 -11.96
N PRO A 412 -1.63 -17.09 -11.98
CA PRO A 412 -1.29 -16.32 -10.81
C PRO A 412 -2.47 -15.49 -10.30
N VAL A 413 -2.60 -15.40 -8.97
CA VAL A 413 -3.70 -14.67 -8.33
C VAL A 413 -3.16 -13.44 -7.59
N ASN A 414 -3.74 -12.28 -7.90
CA ASN A 414 -3.36 -11.01 -7.27
C ASN A 414 -4.47 -10.55 -6.31
N PHE A 415 -4.14 -10.46 -5.04
CA PHE A 415 -4.99 -9.87 -4.01
C PHE A 415 -4.71 -8.37 -3.95
N VAL A 416 -5.72 -7.56 -4.24
CA VAL A 416 -5.67 -6.09 -4.13
C VAL A 416 -6.59 -5.70 -2.98
N LEU A 417 -6.01 -5.62 -1.78
CA LEU A 417 -6.75 -5.43 -0.54
C LEU A 417 -6.82 -3.93 -0.21
N ASP A 418 -7.75 -3.22 -0.87
CA ASP A 418 -7.99 -1.80 -0.58
C ASP A 418 -8.68 -1.65 0.78
N GLU A 419 -8.28 -0.66 1.56
CA GLU A 419 -8.70 -0.44 2.95
C GLU A 419 -8.52 -1.71 3.82
N PHE A 420 -7.38 -2.40 3.65
CA PHE A 420 -7.09 -3.70 4.27
C PHE A 420 -7.41 -3.79 5.78
N PRO A 421 -7.15 -2.78 6.63
CA PRO A 421 -7.52 -2.84 8.04
C PRO A 421 -9.03 -2.88 8.31
N ASN A 422 -9.86 -2.49 7.33
CA ASN A 422 -11.33 -2.48 7.46
C ASN A 422 -11.96 -3.84 7.15
N ILE A 423 -11.23 -4.74 6.51
CA ILE A 423 -11.62 -6.16 6.44
C ILE A 423 -11.43 -6.74 7.84
N GLY A 424 -12.36 -7.51 8.36
CA GLY A 424 -12.16 -8.21 9.63
C GLY A 424 -10.79 -8.89 9.73
N ALA A 425 -10.28 -9.12 10.92
CA ALA A 425 -8.95 -9.70 11.09
C ALA A 425 -8.86 -11.09 10.44
N ILE A 426 -7.97 -11.24 9.47
CA ILE A 426 -7.66 -12.54 8.84
C ILE A 426 -6.68 -13.28 9.76
N PRO A 427 -7.06 -14.42 10.37
CA PRO A 427 -6.17 -15.17 11.25
C PRO A 427 -4.89 -15.58 10.55
N ASP A 428 -3.77 -15.49 11.27
CA ASP A 428 -2.43 -15.85 10.77
C ASP A 428 -2.03 -15.19 9.44
N PHE A 429 -2.55 -13.99 9.13
CA PHE A 429 -2.26 -13.30 7.87
C PHE A 429 -0.75 -13.10 7.65
N LYS A 430 0.02 -12.82 8.72
CA LYS A 430 1.47 -12.71 8.67
C LYS A 430 2.17 -13.97 8.12
N LYS A 431 1.65 -15.16 8.46
CA LYS A 431 2.14 -16.44 7.91
C LYS A 431 1.65 -16.63 6.47
N LYS A 432 0.41 -16.27 6.17
CA LYS A 432 -0.16 -16.36 4.83
C LYS A 432 0.67 -15.55 3.84
N ILE A 433 0.90 -14.27 4.10
CA ILE A 433 1.66 -13.38 3.19
C ILE A 433 3.12 -13.84 2.98
N SER A 434 3.74 -14.50 3.98
CA SER A 434 5.11 -14.98 3.85
C SER A 434 5.26 -16.22 2.95
N THR A 435 4.20 -17.03 2.81
CA THR A 435 4.23 -18.32 2.11
C THR A 435 3.66 -18.28 0.69
N THR A 436 2.99 -17.21 0.30
CA THR A 436 2.24 -17.12 -0.95
C THR A 436 3.10 -16.93 -2.20
N ARG A 437 4.30 -16.31 -2.06
CA ARG A 437 5.19 -16.01 -3.20
C ARG A 437 5.51 -17.22 -4.08
N SER A 438 5.88 -18.33 -3.48
CA SER A 438 6.27 -19.55 -4.22
C SER A 438 5.11 -20.16 -4.99
N ARG A 439 3.88 -19.83 -4.64
CA ARG A 439 2.65 -20.39 -5.21
C ARG A 439 2.02 -19.53 -6.31
N GLY A 440 2.64 -18.41 -6.67
CA GLY A 440 2.09 -17.49 -7.67
C GLY A 440 0.96 -16.61 -7.15
N ILE A 441 0.91 -16.38 -5.82
CA ILE A 441 -0.05 -15.49 -5.17
C ILE A 441 0.68 -14.22 -4.75
N ASN A 442 0.22 -13.06 -5.23
CA ASN A 442 0.76 -11.74 -4.92
C ASN A 442 -0.26 -10.94 -4.11
N ILE A 443 0.21 -10.14 -3.16
CA ILE A 443 -0.68 -9.43 -2.25
C ILE A 443 -0.28 -7.95 -2.20
N SER A 444 -1.24 -7.07 -2.52
CA SER A 444 -1.14 -5.64 -2.29
C SER A 444 -1.98 -5.27 -1.08
N VAL A 445 -1.34 -4.87 0.03
CA VAL A 445 -2.02 -4.36 1.22
C VAL A 445 -2.05 -2.84 1.17
N ILE A 446 -3.25 -2.27 1.13
CA ILE A 446 -3.46 -0.84 0.96
C ILE A 446 -4.18 -0.29 2.20
N PHE A 447 -3.66 0.77 2.79
CA PHE A 447 -4.22 1.36 4.01
C PHE A 447 -3.99 2.86 4.08
N GLN A 448 -4.79 3.55 4.88
CA GLN A 448 -4.75 5.01 4.98
C GLN A 448 -3.65 5.49 5.91
N ASN A 449 -3.55 4.86 7.08
CA ASN A 449 -2.55 5.19 8.09
C ASN A 449 -2.08 3.93 8.84
N LEU A 450 -0.92 4.07 9.45
CA LEU A 450 -0.28 2.95 10.16
C LEU A 450 -1.05 2.54 11.42
N ALA A 451 -1.71 3.48 12.10
CA ALA A 451 -2.41 3.19 13.34
C ALA A 451 -3.58 2.21 13.11
N GLN A 452 -4.30 2.33 11.98
CA GLN A 452 -5.35 1.37 11.62
C GLN A 452 -4.78 -0.06 11.46
N LEU A 453 -3.62 -0.18 10.80
CA LEU A 453 -2.97 -1.48 10.62
C LEU A 453 -2.47 -2.05 11.96
N GLN A 454 -1.90 -1.20 12.84
CA GLN A 454 -1.45 -1.59 14.17
C GLN A 454 -2.61 -2.07 15.07
N ASN A 455 -3.74 -1.38 15.03
CA ASN A 455 -4.92 -1.74 15.79
C ASN A 455 -5.53 -3.07 15.32
N ARG A 456 -5.56 -3.33 14.02
CA ARG A 456 -6.11 -4.57 13.45
C ARG A 456 -5.18 -5.76 13.62
N TYR A 457 -3.86 -5.54 13.56
CA TYR A 457 -2.82 -6.57 13.70
C TYR A 457 -1.79 -6.17 14.78
N PRO A 458 -2.18 -6.26 16.06
CA PRO A 458 -1.34 -5.86 17.20
C PRO A 458 -0.13 -6.80 17.38
N ASP A 459 0.63 -6.60 18.45
CA ASP A 459 1.73 -7.45 18.93
C ASP A 459 2.83 -7.69 17.89
N GLY A 460 3.15 -6.65 17.10
CA GLY A 460 4.19 -6.72 16.07
C GLY A 460 3.76 -7.43 14.78
N ALA A 461 2.56 -8.00 14.69
CA ALA A 461 2.06 -8.67 13.49
C ALA A 461 2.05 -7.73 12.27
N TRP A 462 1.72 -6.44 12.47
CA TRP A 462 1.78 -5.43 11.42
C TRP A 462 3.19 -5.24 10.84
N GLN A 463 4.24 -5.35 11.68
CA GLN A 463 5.64 -5.25 11.24
C GLN A 463 6.03 -6.43 10.36
N GLU A 464 5.57 -7.64 10.73
CA GLU A 464 5.79 -8.84 9.93
C GLU A 464 5.08 -8.75 8.58
N ILE A 465 3.85 -8.19 8.53
CA ILE A 465 3.11 -7.95 7.29
C ILE A 465 3.89 -7.00 6.38
N LEU A 466 4.31 -5.83 6.90
CA LEU A 466 5.10 -4.87 6.13
C LEU A 466 6.48 -5.41 5.73
N GLY A 467 7.10 -6.23 6.57
CA GLY A 467 8.38 -6.89 6.29
C GLY A 467 8.31 -7.92 5.16
N ASN A 468 7.12 -8.47 4.90
CA ASN A 468 6.87 -9.38 3.77
C ASN A 468 6.48 -8.65 2.46
N CYS A 469 6.48 -7.32 2.45
CA CYS A 469 6.30 -6.50 1.24
C CYS A 469 7.65 -5.90 0.86
N ASP A 470 8.34 -6.49 -0.13
CA ASP A 470 9.64 -6.00 -0.59
C ASP A 470 9.55 -4.59 -1.19
N THR A 471 8.39 -4.22 -1.72
CA THR A 471 8.10 -2.89 -2.25
C THR A 471 7.06 -2.18 -1.38
N GLN A 472 7.36 -0.95 -0.98
CA GLN A 472 6.45 -0.09 -0.26
C GLN A 472 6.26 1.20 -1.03
N LEU A 473 5.03 1.46 -1.44
CA LEU A 473 4.64 2.64 -2.19
C LEU A 473 3.96 3.64 -1.26
N PHE A 474 4.60 4.76 -1.01
CA PHE A 474 4.06 5.83 -0.18
C PHE A 474 3.46 6.93 -1.07
N LEU A 475 2.15 7.11 -0.97
CA LEU A 475 1.38 8.09 -1.75
C LEU A 475 1.03 9.36 -0.94
N GLY A 476 1.37 9.40 0.33
CA GLY A 476 1.09 10.51 1.24
C GLY A 476 0.36 10.08 2.51
N CYS A 477 0.58 10.80 3.59
CA CYS A 477 -0.09 10.60 4.87
C CYS A 477 -0.49 11.94 5.49
N THR A 478 -1.34 11.88 6.52
CA THR A 478 -1.79 13.04 7.30
C THR A 478 -1.51 12.86 8.79
N ASP A 479 -0.89 11.75 9.18
CA ASP A 479 -0.60 11.40 10.57
C ASP A 479 0.90 11.26 10.84
N ASP A 480 1.31 11.65 12.05
CA ASP A 480 2.72 11.67 12.47
C ASP A 480 3.32 10.27 12.60
N VAL A 481 2.52 9.25 12.95
CA VAL A 481 2.99 7.87 13.15
C VAL A 481 3.46 7.28 11.82
N THR A 482 2.65 7.44 10.77
CA THR A 482 3.01 7.02 9.40
C THR A 482 4.18 7.84 8.87
N ALA A 483 4.16 9.18 9.06
CA ALA A 483 5.24 10.05 8.61
C ALA A 483 6.58 9.67 9.26
N LYS A 484 6.59 9.38 10.57
CA LYS A 484 7.78 8.93 11.29
C LYS A 484 8.30 7.59 10.78
N LEU A 485 7.43 6.60 10.58
CA LEU A 485 7.83 5.30 10.02
C LEU A 485 8.49 5.47 8.65
N VAL A 486 7.88 6.23 7.75
CA VAL A 486 8.41 6.46 6.40
C VAL A 486 9.74 7.21 6.47
N SER A 487 9.85 8.26 7.30
CA SER A 487 11.10 8.99 7.54
C SER A 487 12.21 8.06 8.02
N ASP A 488 11.93 7.18 8.99
CA ASP A 488 12.90 6.22 9.52
C ASP A 488 13.38 5.25 8.42
N ARG A 489 12.49 4.83 7.53
CA ARG A 489 12.81 3.94 6.39
C ARG A 489 13.60 4.62 5.29
N THR A 490 13.51 5.94 5.13
CA THR A 490 14.35 6.69 4.18
C THR A 490 15.81 6.74 4.62
N GLY A 491 16.09 6.48 5.91
CA GLY A 491 17.43 6.42 6.49
C GLY A 491 18.04 7.80 6.79
N GLU A 492 19.34 7.80 7.06
CA GLU A 492 20.07 8.97 7.53
C GLU A 492 21.17 9.36 6.57
N VAL A 493 21.42 10.67 6.46
CA VAL A 493 22.45 11.25 5.63
C VAL A 493 23.40 12.10 6.47
N THR A 494 24.65 12.18 6.04
CA THR A 494 25.63 13.11 6.60
C THR A 494 25.53 14.43 5.87
N VAL A 495 25.31 15.51 6.60
CA VAL A 495 25.20 16.88 6.06
C VAL A 495 26.36 17.73 6.56
N ALA A 496 26.79 18.69 5.74
CA ALA A 496 27.74 19.70 6.14
C ALA A 496 26.99 20.84 6.87
N VAL A 497 27.44 21.15 8.05
CA VAL A 497 26.88 22.25 8.85
C VAL A 497 27.94 23.35 8.93
N ALA A 498 27.66 24.53 8.37
CA ALA A 498 28.53 25.71 8.47
C ALA A 498 28.01 26.67 9.55
N SER A 499 28.80 26.86 10.57
CA SER A 499 28.53 27.87 11.59
C SER A 499 29.38 29.12 11.32
N LYS A 500 28.73 30.25 11.10
CA LYS A 500 29.39 31.54 10.90
C LYS A 500 29.24 32.38 12.16
N SER A 501 30.34 32.67 12.84
CA SER A 501 30.37 33.60 13.97
C SER A 501 31.05 34.90 13.58
N LYS A 502 30.40 36.01 13.90
CA LYS A 502 30.95 37.35 13.73
C LYS A 502 31.25 37.94 15.12
N LYS A 503 32.54 38.19 15.41
CA LYS A 503 32.93 38.84 16.64
C LYS A 503 32.94 40.35 16.40
N LEU A 504 32.08 41.09 17.07
CA LEU A 504 32.05 42.56 17.07
C LEU A 504 32.78 43.04 18.33
N ASN A 505 33.98 43.57 18.18
CA ASN A 505 34.68 44.24 19.27
C ASN A 505 34.17 45.68 19.38
N SER A 506 33.36 45.98 20.40
CA SER A 506 32.71 47.29 20.60
C SER A 506 33.55 48.33 21.31
N TRP A 507 34.83 48.07 21.67
CA TRP A 507 35.60 48.92 22.54
C TRP A 507 36.90 49.53 21.93
N ARG A 508 37.21 49.28 20.65
CA ARG A 508 38.36 49.94 19.99
C ARG A 508 37.95 50.46 18.60
N VAL A 509 38.03 51.76 18.43
CA VAL A 509 37.70 52.49 17.19
C VAL A 509 38.69 52.19 16.04
N SER A 510 39.81 51.53 16.30
CA SER A 510 40.85 51.23 15.32
C SER A 510 40.71 49.87 14.59
N ASP A 511 39.87 48.92 15.08
CA ASP A 511 39.74 47.59 14.49
C ASP A 511 38.34 47.38 13.88
N TYR A 512 38.09 48.07 12.77
CA TYR A 512 36.81 47.98 12.04
C TYR A 512 36.72 46.79 11.08
N THR A 513 37.62 45.81 11.19
CA THR A 513 37.55 44.56 10.44
C THR A 513 36.87 43.47 11.30
N PRO A 514 35.62 43.12 11.02
CA PRO A 514 34.95 42.04 11.75
C PRO A 514 35.65 40.70 11.48
N GLU A 515 36.09 40.02 12.53
CA GLU A 515 36.58 38.64 12.42
C GLU A 515 35.43 37.72 12.12
N TYR A 516 35.43 37.17 10.91
CA TYR A 516 34.53 36.10 10.50
C TYR A 516 35.19 34.74 10.74
N ARG A 517 34.61 33.95 11.61
CA ARG A 517 35.00 32.54 11.76
C ARG A 517 33.93 31.66 11.13
N GLU A 518 34.30 30.87 10.15
CA GLU A 518 33.48 29.82 9.60
C GLU A 518 34.01 28.48 10.14
N ALA A 519 33.19 27.80 10.96
CA ALA A 519 33.48 26.45 11.41
C ALA A 519 32.58 25.49 10.62
N ARG A 520 33.17 24.53 9.91
CA ARG A 520 32.47 23.48 9.21
C ARG A 520 32.50 22.20 10.04
N SER A 521 31.35 21.66 10.36
CA SER A 521 31.17 20.39 11.07
C SER A 521 30.29 19.47 10.27
N LEU A 522 30.30 18.18 10.61
CA LEU A 522 29.37 17.20 10.04
C LEU A 522 28.18 17.04 10.99
N GLY A 523 26.99 16.96 10.41
CA GLY A 523 25.75 16.74 11.13
C GLY A 523 25.03 15.50 10.62
N LYS A 524 24.13 15.00 11.45
CA LYS A 524 23.22 13.88 11.13
C LYS A 524 21.85 14.45 10.77
N ARG A 525 21.27 13.98 9.68
CA ARG A 525 19.91 14.34 9.27
C ARG A 525 19.19 13.12 8.67
N LYS A 526 17.89 13.00 8.88
CA LYS A 526 17.07 12.07 8.08
C LYS A 526 17.08 12.51 6.62
N LEU A 527 17.10 11.55 5.67
CA LEU A 527 16.98 11.86 4.24
C LEU A 527 15.71 12.68 3.97
N LEU A 528 14.58 12.22 4.52
CA LEU A 528 13.33 12.96 4.60
C LEU A 528 12.88 13.01 6.06
N THR A 529 12.67 14.21 6.59
CA THR A 529 12.13 14.40 7.93
C THR A 529 10.60 14.14 7.95
N PRO A 530 9.98 13.83 9.12
CA PRO A 530 8.55 13.60 9.19
C PRO A 530 7.70 14.75 8.63
N ASP A 531 8.10 16.00 8.86
CA ASP A 531 7.42 17.17 8.33
C ASP A 531 7.54 17.30 6.80
N GLU A 532 8.67 16.89 6.22
CA GLU A 532 8.82 16.81 4.75
C GLU A 532 7.96 15.70 4.15
N ILE A 533 7.81 14.58 4.85
CA ILE A 533 6.90 13.50 4.46
C ILE A 533 5.43 13.96 4.48
N LEU A 534 5.01 14.69 5.52
CA LEU A 534 3.66 15.24 5.62
C LEU A 534 3.35 16.28 4.51
N ARG A 535 4.39 16.98 4.04
CA ARG A 535 4.29 17.99 2.98
C ARG A 535 4.58 17.45 1.58
N LEU A 536 4.70 16.13 1.42
CA LEU A 536 4.93 15.56 0.09
C LEU A 536 3.82 16.00 -0.88
N PRO A 537 4.17 16.58 -2.04
CA PRO A 537 3.18 17.02 -3.03
C PRO A 537 2.23 15.90 -3.46
N VAL A 538 0.95 16.22 -3.67
CA VAL A 538 -0.09 15.24 -4.00
C VAL A 538 0.21 14.43 -5.26
N ASN A 539 0.94 15.01 -6.22
CA ASN A 539 1.35 14.34 -7.45
C ASN A 539 2.62 13.50 -7.32
N GLU A 540 3.30 13.52 -6.17
CA GLU A 540 4.52 12.77 -5.93
C GLU A 540 4.29 11.54 -5.05
N ALA A 541 5.18 10.56 -5.17
CA ALA A 541 5.20 9.34 -4.36
C ALA A 541 6.63 8.90 -4.09
N LEU A 542 6.79 8.07 -3.05
CA LEU A 542 8.07 7.44 -2.74
C LEU A 542 7.94 5.94 -2.91
N VAL A 543 8.91 5.35 -3.61
CA VAL A 543 9.07 3.90 -3.72
C VAL A 543 10.24 3.49 -2.83
N ILE A 544 9.94 2.72 -1.80
CA ILE A 544 10.90 2.18 -0.83
C ILE A 544 11.00 0.68 -1.07
N MET A 545 12.18 0.20 -1.42
CA MET A 545 12.42 -1.21 -1.72
C MET A 545 13.49 -1.80 -0.81
N ARG A 546 13.35 -3.08 -0.52
CA ARG A 546 14.33 -3.82 0.28
C ARG A 546 15.73 -3.74 -0.36
N GLY A 547 16.72 -3.29 0.43
CA GLY A 547 18.13 -3.22 0.01
C GLY A 547 18.44 -2.14 -1.02
N GLN A 548 17.51 -1.22 -1.29
CA GLN A 548 17.66 -0.15 -2.27
C GLN A 548 17.51 1.23 -1.64
N LYS A 549 18.06 2.25 -2.31
CA LYS A 549 17.79 3.64 -1.97
C LYS A 549 16.37 4.02 -2.32
N VAL A 550 15.85 5.06 -1.69
CA VAL A 550 14.50 5.58 -1.94
C VAL A 550 14.42 6.20 -3.33
N LEU A 551 13.36 5.87 -4.07
CA LEU A 551 13.07 6.49 -5.35
C LEU A 551 11.87 7.44 -5.23
N LYS A 552 12.06 8.70 -5.59
CA LYS A 552 11.00 9.71 -5.70
C LYS A 552 10.43 9.66 -7.11
N VAL A 553 9.11 9.54 -7.24
CA VAL A 553 8.40 9.41 -8.54
C VAL A 553 7.19 10.32 -8.58
N GLU A 554 6.74 10.67 -9.78
CA GLU A 554 5.43 11.28 -10.00
C GLU A 554 4.36 10.18 -10.12
N LYS A 555 3.16 10.45 -9.59
CA LYS A 555 2.04 9.51 -9.68
C LYS A 555 1.52 9.41 -11.11
N TYR A 556 1.27 8.20 -11.57
CA TYR A 556 0.65 7.96 -12.88
C TYR A 556 -0.87 7.85 -12.74
N ASP A 557 -1.60 8.79 -13.29
CA ASP A 557 -3.06 8.73 -13.28
C ASP A 557 -3.57 7.69 -14.28
N TYR A 558 -4.49 6.81 -13.86
CA TYR A 558 -5.06 5.74 -14.68
C TYR A 558 -5.74 6.25 -15.96
N THR A 559 -6.22 7.49 -15.98
CA THR A 559 -6.84 8.09 -17.18
C THR A 559 -5.87 8.18 -18.37
N ASN A 560 -4.56 8.19 -18.09
CA ASN A 560 -3.50 8.15 -19.10
C ASN A 560 -3.19 6.72 -19.57
N HIS A 561 -3.72 5.70 -18.90
CA HIS A 561 -3.51 4.31 -19.29
C HIS A 561 -4.27 4.00 -20.59
N PRO A 562 -3.66 3.30 -21.58
CA PRO A 562 -4.31 3.00 -22.86
C PRO A 562 -5.67 2.32 -22.72
N HIS A 563 -5.81 1.42 -21.73
CA HIS A 563 -7.04 0.66 -21.47
C HIS A 563 -8.11 1.46 -20.73
N SER A 564 -7.82 2.65 -20.21
CA SER A 564 -8.82 3.48 -19.52
C SER A 564 -10.01 3.85 -20.44
N LYS A 565 -9.78 3.94 -21.74
CA LYS A 565 -10.82 4.22 -22.74
C LYS A 565 -11.78 3.05 -22.97
N MET A 566 -11.42 1.84 -22.50
CA MET A 566 -12.23 0.63 -22.62
C MET A 566 -13.13 0.39 -21.41
N MET A 567 -13.05 1.27 -20.41
CA MET A 567 -13.89 1.21 -19.22
C MET A 567 -15.32 1.58 -19.55
N ILE A 568 -16.26 0.74 -19.12
CA ILE A 568 -17.70 0.99 -19.19
C ILE A 568 -18.25 0.80 -17.78
N LYS A 569 -18.93 1.80 -17.26
CA LYS A 569 -19.47 1.75 -15.89
C LYS A 569 -20.69 0.84 -15.80
N LYS A 570 -20.72 0.01 -14.76
CA LYS A 570 -21.83 -0.88 -14.42
C LYS A 570 -22.10 -0.77 -12.92
N LYS A 571 -23.27 -0.30 -12.52
CA LYS A 571 -23.59 -0.15 -11.09
C LYS A 571 -23.63 -1.52 -10.40
N ALA A 572 -23.07 -1.60 -9.19
CA ALA A 572 -23.13 -2.83 -8.39
C ALA A 572 -24.58 -3.25 -8.06
N SER A 573 -25.49 -2.28 -7.91
CA SER A 573 -26.91 -2.51 -7.69
C SER A 573 -27.64 -3.16 -8.88
N THR A 574 -27.03 -3.20 -10.06
CA THR A 574 -27.60 -3.86 -11.26
C THR A 574 -27.12 -5.31 -11.43
N HIS A 575 -26.21 -5.77 -10.56
CA HIS A 575 -25.77 -7.16 -10.59
C HIS A 575 -26.91 -8.08 -10.15
N MET A 576 -27.18 -9.10 -10.97
CA MET A 576 -28.25 -10.07 -10.73
C MET A 576 -27.61 -11.46 -10.60
N PRO A 577 -27.43 -11.99 -9.38
CA PRO A 577 -26.88 -13.32 -9.15
C PRO A 577 -27.85 -14.42 -9.62
N GLU A 578 -27.35 -15.59 -9.94
CA GLU A 578 -28.15 -16.70 -10.47
C GLU A 578 -29.17 -17.22 -9.45
N TRP A 579 -28.77 -17.34 -8.16
CA TRP A 579 -29.67 -17.76 -7.10
C TRP A 579 -30.91 -16.88 -7.00
N ARG A 580 -30.78 -15.59 -7.21
CA ARG A 580 -31.89 -14.64 -7.16
C ARG A 580 -32.78 -14.77 -8.40
N LYS A 581 -32.21 -14.94 -9.57
CA LYS A 581 -32.99 -15.20 -10.81
C LYS A 581 -33.84 -16.45 -10.64
N THR A 582 -33.25 -17.54 -10.12
CA THR A 582 -33.96 -18.81 -9.89
C THR A 582 -35.13 -18.61 -8.94
N LEU A 583 -34.96 -17.90 -7.82
CA LEU A 583 -36.04 -17.62 -6.88
C LEU A 583 -37.16 -16.73 -7.50
N GLU A 584 -36.78 -15.71 -8.28
CA GLU A 584 -37.75 -14.85 -8.97
C GLU A 584 -38.55 -15.64 -10.01
N ASP A 585 -37.92 -16.56 -10.75
CA ASP A 585 -38.56 -17.45 -11.73
C ASP A 585 -39.47 -18.49 -11.06
N GLU A 586 -39.04 -19.07 -9.92
CA GLU A 586 -39.88 -19.98 -9.12
C GLU A 586 -41.12 -19.25 -8.59
N TYR A 587 -40.96 -18.05 -8.05
CA TYR A 587 -42.05 -17.23 -7.55
C TYR A 587 -43.04 -16.84 -8.65
N ALA A 588 -42.55 -16.46 -9.85
CA ALA A 588 -43.35 -16.16 -11.01
C ALA A 588 -44.16 -17.41 -11.48
N THR A 589 -43.51 -18.58 -11.41
CA THR A 589 -44.15 -19.88 -11.77
C THR A 589 -45.24 -20.26 -10.76
N GLU A 590 -45.00 -20.10 -9.47
CA GLU A 590 -45.99 -20.37 -8.42
C GLU A 590 -47.17 -19.39 -8.50
N CYS A 591 -46.91 -18.12 -8.73
CA CYS A 591 -47.97 -17.13 -8.96
C CYS A 591 -48.82 -17.48 -10.19
N SER A 592 -48.19 -17.89 -11.28
CA SER A 592 -48.92 -18.29 -12.49
C SER A 592 -49.77 -19.57 -12.29
N LYS A 593 -49.26 -20.56 -11.55
CA LYS A 593 -50.02 -21.78 -11.15
C LYS A 593 -51.18 -21.43 -10.21
N SER A 594 -50.98 -20.54 -9.27
CA SER A 594 -52.05 -20.11 -8.35
C SER A 594 -53.17 -19.34 -9.07
N ILE A 595 -52.83 -18.58 -10.11
CA ILE A 595 -53.79 -17.87 -10.96
C ILE A 595 -54.51 -18.85 -11.88
N SER A 596 -53.84 -19.88 -12.44
CA SER A 596 -54.48 -20.92 -13.28
C SER A 596 -55.44 -21.77 -12.44
N ASN A 597 -55.07 -22.19 -11.25
CA ASN A 597 -55.92 -22.95 -10.34
C ASN A 597 -57.16 -22.15 -9.89
N ARG A 598 -57.06 -20.83 -9.69
CA ARG A 598 -58.22 -19.95 -9.40
C ARG A 598 -59.15 -19.79 -10.64
N ARG A 599 -58.65 -19.98 -11.86
CA ARG A 599 -59.48 -19.92 -13.08
C ARG A 599 -60.20 -21.24 -13.37
N GLU A 600 -59.76 -22.36 -12.83
CA GLU A 600 -60.41 -23.68 -12.98
C GLU A 600 -61.50 -23.94 -11.93
N GLU A 601 -61.50 -23.20 -10.80
CA GLU A 601 -62.65 -23.20 -9.91
C GLU A 601 -63.77 -22.36 -10.52
N LYS A 602 -64.61 -22.99 -11.32
CA LYS A 602 -65.91 -22.44 -11.78
C LYS A 602 -66.73 -22.04 -10.53
N PRO A 603 -67.35 -20.87 -10.51
CA PRO A 603 -68.28 -20.54 -9.41
C PRO A 603 -69.43 -21.53 -9.43
N SER A 604 -69.48 -22.42 -8.46
CA SER A 604 -70.70 -23.18 -8.17
C SER A 604 -71.75 -22.19 -7.71
N THR A 605 -72.69 -21.92 -8.64
CA THR A 605 -73.91 -21.19 -8.36
C THR A 605 -74.80 -22.02 -7.42
N VAL A 606 -74.57 -21.87 -6.11
CA VAL A 606 -75.58 -22.22 -5.12
C VAL A 606 -75.71 -21.01 -4.22
N MET A 607 -76.74 -20.22 -4.49
CA MET A 607 -77.23 -19.21 -3.55
C MET A 607 -77.85 -19.91 -2.35
N PRO A 608 -77.39 -19.72 -1.12
CA PRO A 608 -78.22 -20.05 0.05
C PRO A 608 -79.17 -18.88 0.30
N ASN A 609 -80.46 -19.19 0.25
CA ASN A 609 -81.52 -18.33 0.80
C ASN A 609 -81.29 -18.09 2.28
N TYR A 610 -80.93 -16.88 2.65
CA TYR A 610 -80.99 -16.40 4.04
C TYR A 610 -82.16 -15.43 4.19
N SER A 611 -83.22 -15.93 4.82
CA SER A 611 -84.29 -15.11 5.42
C SER A 611 -83.73 -14.29 6.56
N ALA A 612 -84.07 -13.01 6.55
CA ALA A 612 -83.65 -12.01 7.49
C ALA A 612 -84.18 -12.27 8.89
N HIS A 613 -83.37 -12.28 9.92
CA HIS A 613 -83.66 -11.86 11.25
C HIS A 613 -82.80 -10.67 11.62
N VAL A 614 -83.45 -9.51 11.79
CA VAL A 614 -82.85 -8.28 12.24
C VAL A 614 -82.87 -8.32 13.78
N GLU A 615 -81.68 -8.36 14.38
CA GLU A 615 -81.50 -7.92 15.77
C GLU A 615 -80.62 -6.68 15.84
N THR A 616 -81.23 -5.63 16.31
CA THR A 616 -80.66 -4.31 16.58
C THR A 616 -79.75 -4.35 17.83
N ILE A 617 -78.47 -3.93 17.72
CA ILE A 617 -77.63 -3.55 18.82
C ILE A 617 -77.15 -2.09 18.61
N PRO A 618 -77.31 -1.15 19.59
CA PRO A 618 -76.93 0.26 19.38
C PRO A 618 -75.51 0.54 19.82
N GLY A 619 -74.80 1.36 19.03
CA GLY A 619 -73.49 1.87 19.42
C GLY A 619 -72.68 2.41 18.24
N ARG A 620 -73.12 3.51 17.66
CA ARG A 620 -72.34 4.26 16.68
C ARG A 620 -71.17 5.00 17.32
N VAL A 621 -69.93 4.75 16.85
CA VAL A 621 -68.84 5.70 16.91
C VAL A 621 -68.44 6.02 15.46
N SER A 622 -68.69 7.26 15.06
CA SER A 622 -68.37 7.79 13.73
C SER A 622 -66.93 8.25 13.70
N PHE A 623 -66.15 7.72 12.77
CA PHE A 623 -64.89 8.35 12.39
C PHE A 623 -65.07 9.10 11.07
N ASN A 624 -64.89 10.43 11.17
CA ASN A 624 -64.90 11.35 10.05
C ASN A 624 -63.59 11.28 9.29
N SER A 625 -63.64 10.88 8.05
CA SER A 625 -62.55 11.05 7.07
C SER A 625 -62.66 12.43 6.42
N LYS A 626 -61.70 13.32 6.68
CA LYS A 626 -61.45 14.50 5.84
C LYS A 626 -60.18 14.30 5.02
N LYS A 627 -60.34 14.36 3.72
CA LYS A 627 -59.26 14.59 2.75
C LYS A 627 -58.66 15.98 2.93
N PRO A 628 -57.36 16.21 2.70
CA PRO A 628 -56.88 17.55 2.46
C PRO A 628 -56.74 17.82 0.98
N GLU A 629 -57.34 18.91 0.54
CA GLU A 629 -57.13 19.55 -0.76
C GLU A 629 -55.80 20.28 -0.83
N ARG A 630 -55.26 20.34 -2.05
CA ARG A 630 -54.09 21.16 -2.45
C ARG A 630 -54.45 22.67 -2.38
N ALA A 631 -53.48 23.45 -1.92
CA ALA A 631 -53.29 24.82 -2.39
C ALA A 631 -51.82 25.25 -2.33
N VAL A 632 -51.33 25.66 -3.50
CA VAL A 632 -50.09 26.34 -3.76
C VAL A 632 -50.22 27.80 -3.40
N THR A 633 -49.26 28.42 -2.74
CA THR A 633 -48.83 29.79 -3.02
C THR A 633 -47.40 30.07 -2.49
N VAL A 634 -46.64 30.62 -3.36
CA VAL A 634 -45.33 31.27 -3.22
C VAL A 634 -45.50 32.60 -2.48
N ASN A 635 -44.58 32.98 -1.57
CA ASN A 635 -43.98 34.31 -1.59
C ASN A 635 -42.68 34.42 -0.78
N ASP A 636 -41.77 35.10 -1.40
CA ASP A 636 -40.51 35.65 -0.88
C ASP A 636 -40.73 36.56 0.32
N ASP A 637 -39.77 36.59 1.27
CA ASP A 637 -39.08 37.83 1.67
C ASP A 637 -37.94 37.56 2.69
N LYS A 638 -36.79 38.10 2.43
CA LYS A 638 -35.62 38.33 3.29
C LYS A 638 -35.74 39.71 3.96
N PRO A 639 -34.76 40.11 4.76
CA PRO A 639 -34.40 39.84 6.15
C PRO A 639 -34.46 41.10 7.02
N LYS A 640 -34.30 40.96 8.35
CA LYS A 640 -33.79 42.10 9.16
C LYS A 640 -33.03 41.59 10.42
N THR A 641 -31.86 42.11 10.55
CA THR A 641 -30.99 42.26 11.69
C THR A 641 -31.68 42.86 12.90
N ASP A 642 -31.36 42.40 14.11
CA ASP A 642 -30.89 43.32 15.15
C ASP A 642 -30.21 42.64 16.34
N LYS A 643 -29.31 43.39 16.89
CA LYS A 643 -28.32 43.28 17.93
C LYS A 643 -28.87 42.97 19.33
N GLY A 644 -27.98 42.38 20.17
CA GLY A 644 -27.76 43.00 21.44
C GLY A 644 -27.73 42.10 22.68
N GLY A 645 -26.58 42.04 23.36
CA GLY A 645 -26.43 41.92 24.79
C GLY A 645 -26.42 40.49 25.34
N GLY A 646 -25.45 39.97 26.00
CA GLY A 646 -24.52 40.50 26.95
C GLY A 646 -24.49 39.60 28.19
N CYS A 647 -23.29 39.18 28.57
CA CYS A 647 -22.81 38.89 29.92
C CYS A 647 -23.09 37.57 30.63
N ASP A 648 -22.00 37.05 31.12
CA ASP A 648 -21.62 36.33 32.36
C ASP A 648 -21.67 34.80 32.26
N GLY A 649 -20.55 34.15 32.22
CA GLY A 649 -19.47 34.07 33.20
C GLY A 649 -19.75 33.02 34.26
N LYS A 650 -19.14 31.83 34.18
CA LYS A 650 -18.54 31.14 35.32
C LYS A 650 -17.69 29.94 34.90
N VAL A 651 -16.44 30.07 35.22
CA VAL A 651 -15.39 29.09 35.40
C VAL A 651 -15.77 28.04 36.44
N TYR A 652 -15.52 26.77 36.20
CA TYR A 652 -15.08 25.82 37.23
C TYR A 652 -13.98 24.90 36.66
N GLU A 653 -12.85 25.02 37.31
CA GLU A 653 -11.68 24.16 37.32
C GLU A 653 -11.92 22.87 38.11
N ASN A 654 -11.00 21.93 37.85
CA ASN A 654 -10.50 20.81 38.69
C ASN A 654 -11.34 19.53 38.66
N ALA A 655 -10.77 18.42 38.70
CA ALA A 655 -9.48 17.78 38.83
C ALA A 655 -9.70 16.26 38.81
N GLU A 656 -8.84 15.55 38.30
CA GLU A 656 -8.02 14.37 38.48
C GLU A 656 -7.83 13.57 37.21
#